data_a87c74a250f2d45cc0932fbb3e664ae5
#
_entry.id   a87c74a250f2d45cc0932fbb3e664ae5
#
_cell.length_a   1.000
_cell.length_b   1.000
_cell.length_c   1.000
_cell.angle_alpha   90.00
_cell.angle_beta   90.00
_cell.angle_gamma   90.00
#
_symmetry.space_group_name_H-M   'P 1'
#
loop_
_entity.id
_entity.type
_entity.pdbx_description
1 polymer ?
#
loop_
_entity_poly.entity_id
_entity_poly.type
_entity_poly.pdbx_seq_one_letter_code
_entity_poly.pdbx_strand_id
1 'polypeptide(L)'
;MSNFLSRYLHWLHLRWPAGVVEKLPRVDEHGQSNVSGLYIVGDLTGIPLLKFSADTGARAVQHIAADEAFQRGKEQEDVLDLAIIGAGVSGMSAALEAREAGLSFVLLEATEPFSTLVNFPKGKPIYTYPTEMEPAGQIRFVAEVKEPLIEELHEQTLAQGIEPTIARVEQVKKRGDLFELEIPRQENIKARRVIVGIGRSGNFRKLGVPGENLDKVFNRLHDPVDFCDKDVLVVGGGDSALEAAIAIAQCGGRVTVSYRKPEFSRPKPENVEKLDMLAADPMADVAVDTPSSERVTTSSGAFMEQGRQAGSIRLLMASQVLRIAEDAVALKDAEGQELSLPNDAVFSMIGREAPLDFFRRSGVEINGEWRPGRWLSLGFILLAAVFIYHWKTDAGIPIKHWFQEANLFPFNLAAPSAAHTLWDTIQVSMTQPSFYYSLAYCLCVVLFGLQRIKRRRTPYIKVQTLTLMAVQCIPLFLLPYVFLPWAGYNGWFDEGAWLKPMADGLFPESQWAEHGRESWRSLGLILAWPLFFWNVFTSEPLWWWLAISLVQTFVIIPLIIYFWGKGAYCGWICSCGALAETMGDNHRHKMPHGMVWNKVNIVGQVALLLASVLLILRLVGWALPHDHWINGAYMGLFMGKGTNWGNLPFPLTFLNYVWSVDLLLAGILGVGLYWHFSGRMWCRFACPLAALMHVYARFSRFRILADKKKCISCNVCTSVCHQGIDIMNFANKGLPMADPQCVRCSACVQSCPTGVLEFGQVNKNDEVIKTDGLAASPVRMQEK
;
A
#
# COMPACT_ATOMS: atom_id res chain seq x y z
N MET A 1 28.50 -11.96 -15.62
CA MET A 1 27.12 -12.28 -15.21
C MET A 1 26.45 -11.16 -14.41
N SER A 2 27.13 -10.46 -13.51
CA SER A 2 26.52 -9.37 -12.71
C SER A 2 25.91 -8.23 -13.54
N ASN A 3 26.55 -7.84 -14.64
CA ASN A 3 26.07 -6.76 -15.50
C ASN A 3 24.79 -7.10 -16.28
N PHE A 4 24.61 -8.34 -16.77
CA PHE A 4 23.41 -8.73 -17.52
C PHE A 4 22.17 -8.77 -16.60
N LEU A 5 22.28 -9.42 -15.45
CA LEU A 5 21.17 -9.53 -14.48
C LEU A 5 20.76 -8.15 -13.97
N SER A 6 21.70 -7.28 -13.64
CA SER A 6 21.43 -5.91 -13.21
C SER A 6 20.72 -5.10 -14.31
N ARG A 7 21.15 -5.21 -15.57
CA ARG A 7 20.49 -4.55 -16.71
C ARG A 7 19.10 -5.09 -16.96
N TYR A 8 18.89 -6.41 -16.85
CA TYR A 8 17.59 -7.03 -16.98
C TYR A 8 16.61 -6.56 -15.90
N LEU A 9 17.03 -6.58 -14.63
CA LEU A 9 16.20 -6.12 -13.51
C LEU A 9 15.90 -4.62 -13.60
N HIS A 10 16.88 -3.81 -14.04
CA HIS A 10 16.63 -2.39 -14.28
C HIS A 10 15.62 -2.19 -15.41
N TRP A 11 15.76 -2.89 -16.54
CA TRP A 11 14.78 -2.86 -17.62
C TRP A 11 13.40 -3.30 -17.15
N LEU A 12 13.31 -4.35 -16.31
CA LEU A 12 12.04 -4.93 -15.88
C LEU A 12 11.28 -4.02 -14.91
N HIS A 13 11.90 -3.60 -13.80
CA HIS A 13 11.20 -2.86 -12.74
C HIS A 13 12.05 -1.95 -11.85
N LEU A 14 13.37 -2.09 -11.78
CA LEU A 14 14.20 -1.30 -10.86
C LEU A 14 14.48 0.14 -11.35
N ARG A 15 14.11 0.49 -12.55
CA ARG A 15 14.23 1.86 -13.07
C ARG A 15 13.25 2.84 -12.43
N TRP A 16 12.15 2.35 -11.87
CA TRP A 16 11.15 3.18 -11.19
C TRP A 16 11.51 3.36 -9.72
N PRO A 17 11.22 4.53 -9.14
CA PRO A 17 11.50 4.77 -7.74
C PRO A 17 10.69 3.83 -6.85
N ALA A 18 11.29 3.44 -5.72
CA ALA A 18 10.60 2.65 -4.73
C ALA A 18 9.84 3.55 -3.76
N GLY A 19 8.58 3.23 -3.50
CA GLY A 19 7.75 3.96 -2.56
C GLY A 19 8.34 3.95 -1.14
N VAL A 20 8.24 5.09 -0.47
CA VAL A 20 8.56 5.23 0.96
C VAL A 20 7.29 5.67 1.68
N VAL A 21 6.84 4.88 2.64
CA VAL A 21 5.64 5.14 3.42
C VAL A 21 6.03 5.65 4.79
N GLU A 22 5.43 6.75 5.21
CA GLU A 22 5.60 7.30 6.54
C GLU A 22 4.86 6.47 7.58
N LYS A 23 5.47 6.28 8.75
CA LYS A 23 4.82 5.64 9.87
C LYS A 23 3.83 6.59 10.51
N LEU A 24 2.59 6.18 10.64
CA LEU A 24 1.51 6.95 11.24
C LEU A 24 0.74 6.08 12.23
N PRO A 25 0.05 6.69 13.22
CA PRO A 25 -0.88 5.97 14.07
C PRO A 25 -1.94 5.24 13.23
N ARG A 26 -2.33 4.06 13.68
CA ARG A 26 -3.38 3.29 13.03
C ARG A 26 -4.74 3.78 13.50
N VAL A 27 -5.59 4.19 12.56
CA VAL A 27 -6.97 4.61 12.80
C VAL A 27 -7.93 3.92 11.83
N ASP A 28 -9.19 3.86 12.21
CA ASP A 28 -10.28 3.45 11.33
C ASP A 28 -10.82 4.63 10.49
N GLU A 29 -11.96 4.44 9.83
CA GLU A 29 -12.60 5.45 8.99
C GLU A 29 -13.17 6.65 9.77
N HIS A 30 -13.42 6.48 11.07
CA HIS A 30 -13.90 7.52 12.00
C HIS A 30 -12.76 8.19 12.79
N GLY A 31 -11.52 7.80 12.55
CA GLY A 31 -10.37 8.28 13.30
C GLY A 31 -10.13 7.56 14.63
N GLN A 32 -10.89 6.51 14.98
CA GLN A 32 -10.69 5.76 16.21
C GLN A 32 -9.45 4.86 16.10
N SER A 33 -8.63 4.86 17.16
CA SER A 33 -7.45 4.00 17.24
C SER A 33 -7.80 2.59 17.73
N ASN A 34 -6.77 1.72 17.85
CA ASN A 34 -6.91 0.41 18.51
C ASN A 34 -7.29 0.52 20.00
N VAL A 35 -7.13 1.69 20.62
CA VAL A 35 -7.59 1.99 21.98
C VAL A 35 -8.99 2.58 21.87
N SER A 36 -10.00 1.73 22.07
CA SER A 36 -11.41 2.13 21.95
C SER A 36 -11.73 3.37 22.77
N GLY A 37 -12.29 4.41 22.13
CA GLY A 37 -12.59 5.72 22.71
C GLY A 37 -11.48 6.77 22.55
N LEU A 38 -10.31 6.39 22.00
CA LEU A 38 -9.24 7.32 21.63
C LEU A 38 -9.25 7.55 20.13
N TYR A 39 -9.48 8.80 19.71
CA TYR A 39 -9.57 9.24 18.33
C TYR A 39 -8.36 10.08 17.95
N ILE A 40 -7.92 9.99 16.69
CA ILE A 40 -6.79 10.74 16.15
C ILE A 40 -7.28 11.44 14.89
N VAL A 41 -7.08 12.75 14.83
CA VAL A 41 -7.63 13.61 13.79
C VAL A 41 -6.57 14.50 13.14
N GLY A 42 -6.93 15.12 12.02
CA GLY A 42 -6.06 16.04 11.30
C GLY A 42 -4.93 15.35 10.52
N ASP A 43 -3.81 16.01 10.44
CA ASP A 43 -2.59 15.61 9.69
C ASP A 43 -2.13 14.17 9.97
N LEU A 44 -2.32 13.70 11.18
CA LEU A 44 -1.91 12.36 11.64
C LEU A 44 -2.71 11.23 10.99
N THR A 45 -3.86 11.54 10.36
CA THR A 45 -4.62 10.58 9.54
C THR A 45 -4.03 10.36 8.14
N GLY A 46 -3.00 11.14 7.77
CA GLY A 46 -2.26 11.01 6.50
C GLY A 46 -2.55 12.09 5.46
N ILE A 47 -3.53 12.96 5.66
CA ILE A 47 -3.90 14.01 4.69
C ILE A 47 -3.65 15.39 5.30
N PRO A 48 -2.54 16.08 4.92
CA PRO A 48 -2.15 17.36 5.51
C PRO A 48 -2.88 18.55 4.84
N LEU A 49 -4.19 18.61 4.95
CA LEU A 49 -5.02 19.68 4.40
C LEU A 49 -5.94 20.28 5.44
N LEU A 50 -6.09 21.61 5.43
CA LEU A 50 -6.90 22.34 6.41
C LEU A 50 -8.36 21.90 6.44
N LYS A 51 -9.00 21.79 5.26
CA LYS A 51 -10.39 21.32 5.16
C LYS A 51 -10.57 19.90 5.69
N PHE A 52 -9.64 18.99 5.39
CA PHE A 52 -9.68 17.62 5.94
C PHE A 52 -9.38 17.59 7.43
N SER A 53 -8.51 18.49 7.92
CA SER A 53 -8.24 18.60 9.35
C SER A 53 -9.48 19.05 10.12
N ALA A 54 -10.20 20.05 9.63
CA ALA A 54 -11.47 20.49 10.20
C ALA A 54 -12.53 19.38 10.14
N ASP A 55 -12.72 18.76 8.97
CA ASP A 55 -13.68 17.70 8.73
C ASP A 55 -13.47 16.50 9.67
N THR A 56 -12.23 16.02 9.83
CA THR A 56 -11.94 14.88 10.72
C THR A 56 -12.19 15.20 12.18
N GLY A 57 -11.92 16.45 12.62
CA GLY A 57 -12.22 16.90 13.97
C GLY A 57 -13.72 16.88 14.28
N ALA A 58 -14.52 17.49 13.42
CA ALA A 58 -15.97 17.52 13.58
C ALA A 58 -16.60 16.11 13.52
N ARG A 59 -16.25 15.32 12.48
CA ARG A 59 -16.80 13.95 12.33
C ARG A 59 -16.46 13.03 13.50
N ALA A 60 -15.30 13.18 14.13
CA ALA A 60 -14.96 12.40 15.31
C ALA A 60 -15.93 12.68 16.46
N VAL A 61 -16.30 13.95 16.71
CA VAL A 61 -17.26 14.31 17.73
C VAL A 61 -18.67 13.84 17.36
N GLN A 62 -19.11 14.05 16.10
CA GLN A 62 -20.41 13.57 15.62
C GLN A 62 -20.53 12.05 15.79
N HIS A 63 -19.47 11.30 15.52
CA HIS A 63 -19.44 9.85 15.72
C HIS A 63 -19.52 9.49 17.22
N ILE A 64 -18.81 10.20 18.10
CA ILE A 64 -18.86 9.99 19.55
C ILE A 64 -20.28 10.30 20.07
N ALA A 65 -20.88 11.41 19.65
CA ALA A 65 -22.21 11.81 20.05
C ALA A 65 -23.32 10.84 19.58
N ALA A 66 -23.11 10.19 18.43
CA ALA A 66 -24.03 9.17 17.90
C ALA A 66 -23.83 7.77 18.51
N ASP A 67 -22.76 7.53 19.27
CA ASP A 67 -22.49 6.22 19.90
C ASP A 67 -23.45 5.95 21.04
N GLU A 68 -24.36 4.98 20.87
CA GLU A 68 -25.33 4.60 21.90
C GLU A 68 -24.66 4.17 23.23
N ALA A 69 -23.50 3.54 23.18
CA ALA A 69 -22.77 3.12 24.37
C ALA A 69 -22.23 4.34 25.16
N PHE A 70 -21.83 5.39 24.43
CA PHE A 70 -21.44 6.66 25.02
C PHE A 70 -22.62 7.39 25.64
N GLN A 71 -23.79 7.45 24.97
CA GLN A 71 -25.00 8.12 25.46
C GLN A 71 -25.57 7.43 26.72
N ARG A 72 -25.48 6.09 26.81
CA ARG A 72 -25.96 5.34 27.99
C ARG A 72 -25.04 5.42 29.21
N GLY A 73 -23.82 5.93 29.03
CA GLY A 73 -22.87 6.10 30.13
C GLY A 73 -23.36 7.15 31.11
N LYS A 74 -23.29 6.83 32.42
CA LYS A 74 -23.67 7.79 33.46
C LYS A 74 -22.63 8.91 33.56
N GLU A 75 -23.10 10.14 33.72
CA GLU A 75 -22.29 11.26 34.17
C GLU A 75 -21.66 10.92 35.51
N GLN A 76 -20.36 11.15 35.66
CA GLN A 76 -19.61 10.97 36.90
C GLN A 76 -19.08 12.34 37.31
N GLU A 77 -19.14 12.64 38.60
CA GLU A 77 -18.57 13.84 39.18
C GLU A 77 -17.04 13.84 38.90
N ASP A 78 -16.47 14.95 38.46
CA ASP A 78 -15.07 15.15 38.06
C ASP A 78 -14.59 14.38 36.78
N VAL A 79 -15.48 13.91 35.94
CA VAL A 79 -15.14 13.25 34.66
C VAL A 79 -15.77 14.02 33.51
N LEU A 80 -14.93 14.49 32.59
CA LEU A 80 -15.38 15.14 31.34
C LEU A 80 -15.86 14.11 30.32
N ASP A 81 -16.81 14.50 29.49
CA ASP A 81 -17.20 13.68 28.36
C ASP A 81 -16.07 13.54 27.34
N LEU A 82 -15.33 14.63 27.10
CA LEU A 82 -14.32 14.69 26.06
C LEU A 82 -13.08 15.48 26.49
N ALA A 83 -11.89 14.95 26.23
CA ALA A 83 -10.65 15.72 26.26
C ALA A 83 -10.10 15.83 24.85
N ILE A 84 -9.81 17.07 24.41
CA ILE A 84 -9.26 17.38 23.08
C ILE A 84 -7.83 17.85 23.26
N ILE A 85 -6.86 17.20 22.60
CA ILE A 85 -5.44 17.51 22.71
C ILE A 85 -4.96 18.12 21.40
N GLY A 86 -4.55 19.39 21.45
CA GLY A 86 -4.10 20.20 20.33
C GLY A 86 -5.17 21.20 19.85
N ALA A 87 -4.88 22.50 19.95
CA ALA A 87 -5.75 23.60 19.49
C ALA A 87 -5.39 24.08 18.06
N GLY A 88 -5.02 23.13 17.18
CA GLY A 88 -4.95 23.36 15.75
C GLY A 88 -6.34 23.31 15.10
N VAL A 89 -6.40 23.41 13.78
CA VAL A 89 -7.67 23.43 13.02
C VAL A 89 -8.57 22.21 13.35
N SER A 90 -8.01 21.03 13.52
CA SER A 90 -8.78 19.82 13.83
C SER A 90 -9.34 19.82 15.27
N GLY A 91 -8.53 20.26 16.24
CA GLY A 91 -8.98 20.35 17.64
C GLY A 91 -9.99 21.44 17.87
N MET A 92 -9.82 22.61 17.23
CA MET A 92 -10.81 23.70 17.27
C MET A 92 -12.14 23.30 16.63
N SER A 93 -12.10 22.61 15.49
CA SER A 93 -13.29 22.07 14.86
C SER A 93 -13.99 21.03 15.75
N ALA A 94 -13.24 20.17 16.42
CA ALA A 94 -13.79 19.24 17.40
C ALA A 94 -14.41 19.95 18.62
N ALA A 95 -13.78 21.02 19.11
CA ALA A 95 -14.28 21.80 20.25
C ALA A 95 -15.60 22.52 19.93
N LEU A 96 -15.71 23.14 18.76
CA LEU A 96 -16.97 23.73 18.30
C LEU A 96 -18.10 22.71 18.22
N GLU A 97 -17.84 21.55 17.65
CA GLU A 97 -18.81 20.48 17.50
C GLU A 97 -19.20 19.87 18.86
N ALA A 98 -18.22 19.72 19.77
CA ALA A 98 -18.50 19.24 21.14
C ALA A 98 -19.41 20.21 21.92
N ARG A 99 -19.20 21.51 21.75
CA ARG A 99 -20.06 22.54 22.33
C ARG A 99 -21.48 22.48 21.75
N GLU A 100 -21.63 22.34 20.46
CA GLU A 100 -22.91 22.21 19.79
C GLU A 100 -23.66 20.94 20.23
N ALA A 101 -22.94 19.85 20.44
CA ALA A 101 -23.48 18.61 20.97
C ALA A 101 -23.77 18.64 22.48
N GLY A 102 -23.45 19.73 23.18
CA GLY A 102 -23.69 19.88 24.61
C GLY A 102 -22.78 18.99 25.50
N LEU A 103 -21.63 18.56 24.99
CA LEU A 103 -20.67 17.73 25.72
C LEU A 103 -19.79 18.57 26.64
N SER A 104 -19.52 18.08 27.86
CA SER A 104 -18.52 18.66 28.75
C SER A 104 -17.12 18.33 28.20
N PHE A 105 -16.28 19.35 27.93
CA PHE A 105 -14.95 19.11 27.36
C PHE A 105 -13.89 20.06 27.86
N VAL A 106 -12.63 19.66 27.67
CA VAL A 106 -11.45 20.52 27.78
C VAL A 106 -10.65 20.47 26.47
N LEU A 107 -10.16 21.63 26.04
CA LEU A 107 -9.23 21.76 24.91
C LEU A 107 -7.84 22.11 25.44
N LEU A 108 -6.85 21.24 25.21
CA LEU A 108 -5.49 21.37 25.73
C LEU A 108 -4.52 21.71 24.59
N GLU A 109 -3.68 22.73 24.77
CA GLU A 109 -2.68 23.14 23.79
C GLU A 109 -1.31 23.29 24.46
N ALA A 110 -0.26 22.82 23.79
CA ALA A 110 1.08 22.83 24.36
C ALA A 110 1.77 24.20 24.30
N THR A 111 1.44 25.01 23.29
CA THR A 111 2.10 26.32 23.02
C THR A 111 1.09 27.43 22.76
N GLU A 112 0.55 27.49 21.54
CA GLU A 112 -0.38 28.52 21.09
C GLU A 112 -1.40 27.95 20.10
N PRO A 113 -2.62 28.48 20.07
CA PRO A 113 -3.62 28.08 19.09
C PRO A 113 -3.13 28.25 17.65
N PHE A 114 -3.53 27.35 16.76
CA PHE A 114 -3.14 27.36 15.34
C PHE A 114 -1.64 27.42 15.07
N SER A 115 -0.81 26.93 15.99
CA SER A 115 0.68 27.03 15.94
C SER A 115 1.27 26.64 14.59
N THR A 116 0.70 25.70 13.85
CA THR A 116 1.16 25.33 12.51
C THR A 116 1.02 26.48 11.49
N LEU A 117 -0.09 27.21 11.51
CA LEU A 117 -0.35 28.33 10.62
C LEU A 117 0.42 29.58 11.07
N VAL A 118 0.41 29.87 12.36
CA VAL A 118 1.16 30.99 12.95
C VAL A 118 2.64 30.92 12.57
N ASN A 119 3.18 29.73 12.53
CA ASN A 119 4.58 29.47 12.20
C ASN A 119 4.86 29.29 10.70
N PHE A 120 3.95 29.59 9.80
CA PHE A 120 4.25 29.70 8.36
C PHE A 120 4.99 31.03 8.08
N PRO A 121 5.74 31.12 6.96
CA PRO A 121 6.33 32.37 6.52
C PRO A 121 5.30 33.49 6.43
N LYS A 122 5.73 34.73 6.68
CA LYS A 122 4.91 35.92 6.57
C LYS A 122 4.39 36.09 5.13
N GLY A 123 3.14 36.49 4.98
CA GLY A 123 2.51 36.70 3.67
C GLY A 123 2.32 35.39 2.84
N LYS A 124 2.48 34.21 3.44
CA LYS A 124 2.38 32.95 2.70
C LYS A 124 0.99 32.74 2.14
N PRO A 125 0.83 32.51 0.82
CA PRO A 125 -0.42 32.09 0.24
C PRO A 125 -0.83 30.71 0.77
N ILE A 126 -2.09 30.58 1.18
CA ILE A 126 -2.65 29.32 1.70
C ILE A 126 -3.90 28.97 0.90
N TYR A 127 -3.79 27.93 0.09
CA TYR A 127 -4.89 27.46 -0.72
C TYR A 127 -5.65 26.36 0.00
N THR A 128 -6.94 26.54 0.18
CA THR A 128 -7.83 25.61 0.88
C THR A 128 -8.46 24.61 -0.10
N TYR A 129 -7.64 23.68 -0.58
CA TYR A 129 -8.04 22.64 -1.51
C TYR A 129 -8.58 21.40 -0.78
N PRO A 130 -9.54 20.62 -1.34
CA PRO A 130 -10.28 20.82 -2.60
C PRO A 130 -11.27 21.98 -2.52
N THR A 131 -11.37 22.75 -3.61
CA THR A 131 -12.22 23.96 -3.66
C THR A 131 -13.68 23.64 -3.36
N GLU A 132 -14.20 22.53 -3.93
CA GLU A 132 -15.60 22.12 -3.81
C GLU A 132 -15.94 21.41 -2.49
N MET A 133 -14.94 21.08 -1.66
CA MET A 133 -15.17 20.40 -0.39
C MET A 133 -15.58 21.38 0.69
N GLU A 134 -16.71 21.10 1.35
CA GLU A 134 -17.09 21.73 2.62
C GLU A 134 -16.81 20.77 3.77
N PRO A 135 -16.08 21.20 4.83
CA PRO A 135 -15.91 20.41 6.04
C PRO A 135 -17.23 20.14 6.76
N ALA A 136 -17.32 19.03 7.46
CA ALA A 136 -18.53 18.61 8.17
C ALA A 136 -18.91 19.54 9.34
N GLY A 137 -17.98 20.24 9.95
CA GLY A 137 -18.23 21.16 11.07
C GLY A 137 -18.51 22.60 10.63
N GLN A 138 -18.40 23.52 11.58
CA GLN A 138 -18.72 24.96 11.40
C GLN A 138 -17.60 25.75 10.73
N ILE A 139 -16.34 25.30 10.81
CA ILE A 139 -15.18 26.05 10.28
C ILE A 139 -15.26 26.16 8.75
N ARG A 140 -15.13 27.37 8.25
CA ARG A 140 -15.03 27.71 6.82
C ARG A 140 -13.69 28.34 6.52
N PHE A 141 -13.27 28.29 5.26
CA PHE A 141 -11.98 28.79 4.79
C PHE A 141 -12.21 29.64 3.54
N VAL A 142 -12.10 30.94 3.67
CA VAL A 142 -12.29 31.93 2.59
C VAL A 142 -10.99 32.63 2.27
N ALA A 143 -10.24 33.02 3.29
CA ALA A 143 -8.97 33.72 3.12
C ALA A 143 -7.88 32.85 2.47
N GLU A 144 -7.13 33.45 1.54
CA GLU A 144 -6.10 32.78 0.74
C GLU A 144 -4.67 33.12 1.18
N VAL A 145 -4.51 33.99 2.20
CA VAL A 145 -3.22 34.40 2.76
C VAL A 145 -3.20 34.12 4.25
N LYS A 146 -2.01 33.81 4.79
CA LYS A 146 -1.81 33.38 6.19
C LYS A 146 -2.46 34.29 7.22
N GLU A 147 -2.18 35.59 7.19
CA GLU A 147 -2.62 36.52 8.22
C GLU A 147 -4.15 36.67 8.25
N PRO A 148 -4.83 37.01 7.14
CA PRO A 148 -6.30 37.02 7.12
C PRO A 148 -6.92 35.64 7.49
N LEU A 149 -6.28 34.52 7.13
CA LEU A 149 -6.80 33.21 7.48
C LEU A 149 -6.73 32.94 8.99
N ILE A 150 -5.67 33.40 9.66
CA ILE A 150 -5.55 33.28 11.12
C ILE A 150 -6.62 34.14 11.80
N GLU A 151 -6.87 35.36 11.33
CA GLU A 151 -7.92 36.24 11.82
C GLU A 151 -9.31 35.58 11.64
N GLU A 152 -9.61 35.08 10.45
CA GLU A 152 -10.82 34.34 10.13
C GLU A 152 -11.05 33.14 11.07
N LEU A 153 -10.01 32.35 11.34
CA LEU A 153 -10.06 31.21 12.26
C LEU A 153 -10.27 31.66 13.72
N HIS A 154 -9.64 32.76 14.14
CA HIS A 154 -9.83 33.32 15.48
C HIS A 154 -11.28 33.80 15.67
N GLU A 155 -11.86 34.48 14.68
CA GLU A 155 -13.25 34.90 14.71
C GLU A 155 -14.24 33.74 14.80
N GLN A 156 -13.96 32.63 14.09
CA GLN A 156 -14.81 31.45 14.08
C GLN A 156 -14.64 30.56 15.34
N THR A 157 -13.61 30.74 16.15
CA THR A 157 -13.30 29.85 17.28
C THR A 157 -13.09 30.58 18.61
N LEU A 158 -11.97 31.27 18.78
CA LEU A 158 -11.62 31.95 20.05
C LEU A 158 -12.63 33.06 20.38
N ALA A 159 -13.01 33.88 19.41
CA ALA A 159 -14.02 34.91 19.59
C ALA A 159 -15.42 34.35 19.89
N GLN A 160 -15.64 33.06 19.53
CA GLN A 160 -16.87 32.36 19.90
C GLN A 160 -16.84 31.72 21.30
N GLY A 161 -15.79 31.98 22.09
CA GLY A 161 -15.66 31.48 23.48
C GLY A 161 -15.08 30.07 23.59
N ILE A 162 -14.34 29.60 22.58
CA ILE A 162 -13.50 28.40 22.72
C ILE A 162 -12.17 28.82 23.34
N GLU A 163 -11.92 28.41 24.60
CA GLU A 163 -10.74 28.79 25.37
C GLU A 163 -9.80 27.58 25.56
N PRO A 164 -8.67 27.50 24.80
CA PRO A 164 -7.70 26.46 25.03
C PRO A 164 -6.94 26.64 26.35
N THR A 165 -6.83 25.58 27.13
CA THR A 165 -5.96 25.54 28.30
C THR A 165 -4.54 25.21 27.88
N ILE A 166 -3.57 26.06 28.26
CA ILE A 166 -2.17 25.83 27.94
C ILE A 166 -1.61 24.74 28.85
N ALA A 167 -1.50 23.54 28.28
CA ALA A 167 -0.98 22.36 28.99
C ALA A 167 -0.45 21.33 28.00
N ARG A 168 0.69 20.73 28.30
CA ARG A 168 1.32 19.69 27.48
C ARG A 168 0.97 18.31 28.05
N VAL A 169 0.19 17.53 27.30
CA VAL A 169 -0.09 16.14 27.64
C VAL A 169 1.07 15.25 27.19
N GLU A 170 1.64 14.46 28.10
CA GLU A 170 2.75 13.54 27.78
C GLU A 170 2.29 12.14 27.43
N GLN A 171 1.18 11.70 28.00
CA GLN A 171 0.61 10.37 27.79
C GLN A 171 -0.88 10.37 28.07
N VAL A 172 -1.60 9.50 27.37
CA VAL A 172 -3.01 9.16 27.63
C VAL A 172 -3.09 7.71 28.06
N LYS A 173 -3.61 7.45 29.25
CA LYS A 173 -3.79 6.10 29.79
C LYS A 173 -5.26 5.74 29.86
N LYS A 174 -5.62 4.58 29.32
CA LYS A 174 -6.98 4.04 29.48
C LYS A 174 -7.06 3.21 30.76
N ARG A 175 -8.00 3.54 31.65
CA ARG A 175 -8.30 2.80 32.89
C ARG A 175 -9.77 2.41 32.91
N GLY A 176 -10.07 1.16 32.60
CA GLY A 176 -11.46 0.72 32.39
C GLY A 176 -12.11 1.45 31.23
N ASP A 177 -13.20 2.14 31.48
CA ASP A 177 -13.95 2.92 30.47
C ASP A 177 -13.53 4.40 30.41
N LEU A 178 -12.61 4.84 31.27
CA LEU A 178 -12.14 6.21 31.36
C LEU A 178 -10.70 6.35 30.85
N PHE A 179 -10.38 7.56 30.44
CA PHE A 179 -9.04 7.99 30.11
C PHE A 179 -8.50 8.96 31.16
N GLU A 180 -7.24 8.80 31.46
CA GLU A 180 -6.46 9.66 32.33
C GLU A 180 -5.34 10.31 31.52
N LEU A 181 -5.34 11.65 31.45
CA LEU A 181 -4.35 12.44 30.73
C LEU A 181 -3.26 12.88 31.73
N GLU A 182 -2.02 12.47 31.49
CA GLU A 182 -0.87 12.86 32.31
C GLU A 182 -0.31 14.19 31.84
N ILE A 183 -0.38 15.21 32.72
CA ILE A 183 0.11 16.57 32.50
C ILE A 183 1.18 16.87 33.53
N PRO A 184 2.44 17.15 33.13
CA PRO A 184 3.51 17.42 34.10
C PRO A 184 3.19 18.59 35.00
N ARG A 185 3.35 18.38 36.31
CA ARG A 185 3.15 19.41 37.36
C ARG A 185 1.71 19.93 37.48
N GLN A 186 0.74 19.23 36.98
CA GLN A 186 -0.69 19.51 37.11
C GLN A 186 -1.45 18.25 37.50
N GLU A 187 -2.68 18.38 37.99
CA GLU A 187 -3.55 17.24 38.23
C GLU A 187 -3.96 16.57 36.91
N ASN A 188 -4.06 15.23 36.93
CA ASN A 188 -4.48 14.47 35.79
C ASN A 188 -5.95 14.71 35.47
N ILE A 189 -6.26 14.93 34.20
CA ILE A 189 -7.64 15.12 33.73
C ILE A 189 -8.22 13.74 33.39
N LYS A 190 -9.48 13.53 33.81
CA LYS A 190 -10.23 12.30 33.46
C LYS A 190 -11.29 12.63 32.42
N ALA A 191 -11.39 11.79 31.38
CA ALA A 191 -12.40 11.93 30.35
C ALA A 191 -12.91 10.56 29.87
N ARG A 192 -14.14 10.53 29.37
CA ARG A 192 -14.78 9.34 28.78
C ARG A 192 -14.24 9.02 27.38
N ARG A 193 -13.92 10.06 26.61
CA ARG A 193 -13.32 9.95 25.26
C ARG A 193 -12.20 10.96 25.10
N VAL A 194 -11.26 10.65 24.20
CA VAL A 194 -10.13 11.54 23.92
C VAL A 194 -9.98 11.71 22.41
N ILE A 195 -9.81 12.96 21.97
CA ILE A 195 -9.45 13.33 20.60
C ILE A 195 -8.04 13.91 20.58
N VAL A 196 -7.16 13.35 19.74
CA VAL A 196 -5.76 13.79 19.58
C VAL A 196 -5.58 14.47 18.23
N GLY A 197 -5.45 15.80 18.22
CA GLY A 197 -5.25 16.65 17.05
C GLY A 197 -3.93 17.42 17.07
N ILE A 198 -2.84 16.82 17.60
CA ILE A 198 -1.54 17.49 17.81
C ILE A 198 -0.71 17.71 16.55
N GLY A 199 -1.14 17.24 15.39
CA GLY A 199 -0.43 17.41 14.12
C GLY A 199 1.00 16.86 14.11
N ARG A 200 1.82 17.36 13.18
CA ARG A 200 3.25 16.97 13.01
C ARG A 200 4.21 18.14 13.23
N SER A 201 3.71 19.32 13.48
CA SER A 201 4.48 20.58 13.39
C SER A 201 5.57 20.75 14.43
N GLY A 202 5.51 20.09 15.55
CA GLY A 202 6.48 20.21 16.64
C GLY A 202 7.65 19.22 16.61
N ASN A 203 7.69 18.28 15.68
CA ASN A 203 8.68 17.18 15.69
C ASN A 203 9.49 17.16 14.39
N PHE A 204 10.60 17.90 14.37
CA PHE A 204 11.50 17.97 13.23
C PHE A 204 12.54 16.86 13.26
N ARG A 205 12.89 16.34 12.08
CA ARG A 205 14.01 15.41 11.95
C ARG A 205 15.31 16.15 12.23
N LYS A 206 16.14 15.53 13.04
CA LYS A 206 17.48 16.03 13.32
C LYS A 206 18.48 15.58 12.24
N LEU A 207 19.47 16.43 11.96
CA LEU A 207 20.58 16.10 11.08
C LEU A 207 21.49 15.04 11.70
N GLY A 208 21.59 15.04 13.03
CA GLY A 208 22.45 14.12 13.78
C GLY A 208 23.94 14.47 13.65
N VAL A 209 24.27 15.74 13.45
CA VAL A 209 25.63 16.22 13.24
C VAL A 209 26.06 17.17 14.35
N PRO A 210 27.39 17.25 14.67
CA PRO A 210 27.89 18.24 15.62
C PRO A 210 27.53 19.67 15.19
N GLY A 211 27.10 20.48 16.16
CA GLY A 211 26.68 21.87 15.93
C GLY A 211 25.22 22.07 15.47
N GLU A 212 24.43 21.00 15.40
CA GLU A 212 23.01 21.06 15.02
C GLU A 212 22.14 21.91 15.98
N ASN A 213 22.58 22.10 17.23
CA ASN A 213 21.84 22.85 18.24
C ASN A 213 22.32 24.33 18.36
N LEU A 214 23.15 24.83 17.45
CA LEU A 214 23.54 26.24 17.43
C LEU A 214 22.34 27.14 17.08
N ASP A 215 22.31 28.36 17.60
CA ASP A 215 21.20 29.31 17.42
C ASP A 215 20.98 29.69 15.95
N LYS A 216 22.01 29.57 15.11
CA LYS A 216 21.90 29.80 13.66
C LYS A 216 21.26 28.65 12.87
N VAL A 217 20.85 27.53 13.54
CA VAL A 217 20.20 26.37 12.90
C VAL A 217 18.70 26.47 13.06
N PHE A 218 18.03 26.72 11.97
CA PHE A 218 16.58 26.86 11.88
C PHE A 218 15.95 25.62 11.25
N ASN A 219 14.71 25.34 11.61
CA ASN A 219 13.92 24.24 11.01
C ASN A 219 12.75 24.77 10.15
N ARG A 220 12.60 26.09 10.06
CA ARG A 220 11.57 26.79 9.28
C ARG A 220 12.01 28.23 8.99
N LEU A 221 11.50 28.78 7.88
CA LEU A 221 11.66 30.16 7.52
C LEU A 221 10.47 30.97 8.03
N HIS A 222 10.71 32.06 8.79
CA HIS A 222 9.68 32.99 9.23
C HIS A 222 9.59 34.21 8.32
N ASP A 223 10.67 34.95 8.20
CA ASP A 223 10.76 36.10 7.31
C ASP A 223 12.05 35.98 6.47
N PRO A 224 11.97 35.90 5.14
CA PRO A 224 13.14 35.82 4.29
C PRO A 224 14.02 37.07 4.36
N VAL A 225 13.46 38.23 4.71
CA VAL A 225 14.19 39.52 4.82
C VAL A 225 15.27 39.45 5.89
N ASP A 226 15.12 38.65 6.93
CA ASP A 226 16.14 38.48 7.99
C ASP A 226 17.45 37.83 7.47
N PHE A 227 17.42 37.29 6.25
CA PHE A 227 18.54 36.57 5.64
C PHE A 227 19.06 37.21 4.35
N CYS A 228 18.68 38.44 4.05
CA CYS A 228 19.28 39.23 2.98
C CYS A 228 20.78 39.40 3.23
N ASP A 229 21.60 39.35 2.18
CA ASP A 229 23.07 39.43 2.20
C ASP A 229 23.81 38.39 3.05
N LYS A 230 23.13 37.39 3.57
CA LYS A 230 23.72 36.29 4.37
C LYS A 230 24.09 35.06 3.53
N ASP A 231 25.09 34.33 4.02
CA ASP A 231 25.47 33.00 3.53
C ASP A 231 24.62 31.93 4.19
N VAL A 232 23.64 31.39 3.46
CA VAL A 232 22.63 30.50 3.98
C VAL A 232 22.75 29.07 3.40
N LEU A 233 22.78 28.06 4.27
CA LEU A 233 22.69 26.68 3.85
C LEU A 233 21.26 26.16 4.06
N VAL A 234 20.62 25.67 3.00
CA VAL A 234 19.34 24.95 3.07
C VAL A 234 19.60 23.47 2.88
N VAL A 235 19.34 22.65 3.91
CA VAL A 235 19.52 21.20 3.87
C VAL A 235 18.17 20.54 3.67
N GLY A 236 17.95 19.96 2.50
CA GLY A 236 16.71 19.29 2.16
C GLY A 236 16.39 19.34 0.67
N GLY A 237 15.40 18.57 0.25
CA GLY A 237 14.95 18.51 -1.15
C GLY A 237 13.44 18.21 -1.21
N GLY A 238 12.66 18.86 -0.36
CA GLY A 238 11.20 18.91 -0.42
C GLY A 238 10.73 20.31 -0.78
N ASP A 239 9.43 20.48 -1.04
CA ASP A 239 8.86 21.79 -1.43
C ASP A 239 9.23 22.92 -0.47
N SER A 240 9.09 22.70 0.84
CA SER A 240 9.42 23.72 1.83
C SER A 240 10.90 24.16 1.81
N ALA A 241 11.83 23.23 1.48
CA ALA A 241 13.24 23.57 1.37
C ALA A 241 13.52 24.42 0.13
N LEU A 242 12.92 24.04 -1.02
CA LEU A 242 13.07 24.80 -2.26
C LEU A 242 12.41 26.18 -2.16
N GLU A 243 11.20 26.24 -1.59
CA GLU A 243 10.48 27.50 -1.35
C GLU A 243 11.29 28.46 -0.47
N ALA A 244 11.90 27.94 0.61
CA ALA A 244 12.76 28.74 1.47
C ALA A 244 14.02 29.23 0.73
N ALA A 245 14.67 28.36 -0.04
CA ALA A 245 15.85 28.73 -0.82
C ALA A 245 15.52 29.83 -1.86
N ILE A 246 14.39 29.69 -2.57
CA ILE A 246 13.90 30.68 -3.54
C ILE A 246 13.62 32.01 -2.85
N ALA A 247 12.87 31.98 -1.74
CA ALA A 247 12.50 33.22 -1.03
C ALA A 247 13.72 33.99 -0.50
N ILE A 248 14.69 33.28 0.10
CA ILE A 248 15.92 33.89 0.62
C ILE A 248 16.78 34.43 -0.53
N ALA A 249 16.89 33.72 -1.65
CA ALA A 249 17.64 34.21 -2.80
C ALA A 249 17.01 35.47 -3.43
N GLN A 250 15.67 35.54 -3.48
CA GLN A 250 14.95 36.71 -4.01
C GLN A 250 15.09 37.96 -3.14
N CYS A 251 15.43 37.83 -1.87
CA CYS A 251 15.72 38.98 -1.02
C CYS A 251 17.22 39.39 -0.98
N GLY A 252 18.08 38.75 -1.77
CA GLY A 252 19.52 39.04 -1.85
C GLY A 252 20.42 38.08 -1.08
N GLY A 253 19.90 37.03 -0.46
CA GLY A 253 20.70 36.03 0.25
C GLY A 253 21.51 35.10 -0.68
N ARG A 254 22.68 34.70 -0.23
CA ARG A 254 23.52 33.70 -0.93
C ARG A 254 23.20 32.29 -0.42
N VAL A 255 22.37 31.57 -1.17
CA VAL A 255 21.83 30.27 -0.74
C VAL A 255 22.63 29.11 -1.34
N THR A 256 23.05 28.19 -0.50
CA THR A 256 23.52 26.86 -0.92
C THR A 256 22.46 25.81 -0.54
N VAL A 257 21.97 25.03 -1.51
CA VAL A 257 21.05 23.92 -1.26
C VAL A 257 21.83 22.62 -1.23
N SER A 258 21.84 21.93 -0.08
CA SER A 258 22.45 20.60 0.08
C SER A 258 21.38 19.52 0.03
N TYR A 259 21.53 18.59 -0.92
CA TYR A 259 20.61 17.48 -1.07
C TYR A 259 21.33 16.13 -1.24
N ARG A 260 20.95 15.13 -0.44
CA ARG A 260 21.60 13.80 -0.37
C ARG A 260 21.47 12.91 -1.61
N LYS A 261 20.55 13.22 -2.54
CA LYS A 261 20.34 12.45 -3.77
C LYS A 261 20.89 13.22 -4.98
N PRO A 262 21.19 12.53 -6.10
CA PRO A 262 21.66 13.19 -7.32
C PRO A 262 20.57 14.00 -8.02
N GLU A 263 19.28 13.74 -7.74
CA GLU A 263 18.15 14.41 -8.39
C GLU A 263 17.02 14.67 -7.39
N PHE A 264 16.28 15.76 -7.59
CA PHE A 264 15.06 16.02 -6.84
C PHE A 264 13.95 15.05 -7.25
N SER A 265 13.39 14.34 -6.27
CA SER A 265 12.35 13.33 -6.52
C SER A 265 11.01 13.62 -5.85
N ARG A 266 10.97 14.55 -4.90
CA ARG A 266 9.77 14.85 -4.10
C ARG A 266 9.13 16.20 -4.37
N PRO A 267 9.92 17.27 -4.60
CA PRO A 267 9.32 18.58 -4.78
C PRO A 267 8.51 18.62 -6.08
N LYS A 268 7.62 19.60 -6.14
CA LYS A 268 6.85 19.89 -7.33
C LYS A 268 7.78 20.37 -8.43
N PRO A 269 7.51 20.00 -9.71
CA PRO A 269 8.33 20.42 -10.83
C PRO A 269 8.52 21.92 -10.91
N GLU A 270 7.48 22.71 -10.59
CA GLU A 270 7.54 24.17 -10.62
C GLU A 270 8.57 24.74 -9.63
N ASN A 271 8.64 24.16 -8.42
CA ASN A 271 9.64 24.60 -7.44
C ASN A 271 11.06 24.26 -7.92
N VAL A 272 11.22 23.14 -8.64
CA VAL A 272 12.52 22.77 -9.23
C VAL A 272 12.86 23.72 -10.39
N GLU A 273 11.92 23.96 -11.31
CA GLU A 273 12.10 24.88 -12.44
C GLU A 273 12.48 26.30 -11.98
N LYS A 274 11.77 26.85 -10.97
CA LYS A 274 12.08 28.13 -10.38
C LYS A 274 13.46 28.17 -9.74
N LEU A 275 13.81 27.12 -9.01
CA LEU A 275 15.12 26.99 -8.38
C LEU A 275 16.23 26.99 -9.42
N ASP A 276 16.07 26.22 -10.50
CA ASP A 276 17.03 26.11 -11.59
C ASP A 276 17.16 27.44 -12.37
N MET A 277 16.02 28.11 -12.64
CA MET A 277 16.01 29.44 -13.27
C MET A 277 16.78 30.47 -12.44
N LEU A 278 16.53 30.56 -11.13
CA LEU A 278 17.23 31.48 -10.21
C LEU A 278 18.69 31.09 -9.98
N ALA A 279 19.04 29.83 -10.09
CA ALA A 279 20.44 29.39 -10.03
C ALA A 279 21.21 29.79 -11.28
N ALA A 280 20.56 29.88 -12.44
CA ALA A 280 21.14 30.30 -13.70
C ALA A 280 21.19 31.84 -13.83
N ASP A 281 20.10 32.53 -13.46
CA ASP A 281 19.96 33.98 -13.46
C ASP A 281 19.25 34.43 -12.17
N PRO A 282 19.96 35.08 -11.22
CA PRO A 282 19.38 35.56 -9.97
C PRO A 282 18.21 36.55 -10.12
N MET A 283 18.07 37.21 -11.28
CA MET A 283 16.98 38.12 -11.58
C MET A 283 15.93 37.53 -12.51
N ALA A 284 16.02 36.24 -12.83
CA ALA A 284 15.04 35.56 -13.69
C ALA A 284 13.61 35.78 -13.23
N ASP A 285 12.70 36.03 -14.16
CA ASP A 285 11.28 36.09 -13.86
C ASP A 285 10.76 34.67 -13.61
N VAL A 286 10.53 34.38 -12.35
CA VAL A 286 10.06 33.04 -11.91
C VAL A 286 8.53 32.97 -11.74
N ALA A 287 7.79 33.91 -12.31
CA ALA A 287 6.35 33.78 -12.45
C ALA A 287 6.04 32.60 -13.37
N VAL A 288 5.30 31.62 -12.87
CA VAL A 288 4.88 30.47 -13.67
C VAL A 288 3.55 30.80 -14.33
N ASP A 289 3.53 30.92 -15.64
CA ASP A 289 2.34 31.27 -16.45
C ASP A 289 1.21 30.24 -16.34
N THR A 290 1.55 28.97 -16.06
CA THR A 290 0.58 27.89 -15.82
C THR A 290 0.97 27.12 -14.57
N PRO A 291 0.38 27.42 -13.40
CA PRO A 291 0.63 26.66 -12.19
C PRO A 291 0.20 25.21 -12.41
N SER A 292 1.06 24.28 -12.05
CA SER A 292 0.82 22.84 -12.20
C SER A 292 -0.18 22.27 -11.19
N SER A 293 -0.55 23.06 -10.22
CA SER A 293 -1.67 22.76 -9.32
C SER A 293 -2.51 24.02 -9.18
N GLU A 294 -3.79 23.91 -8.81
CA GLU A 294 -4.62 25.06 -8.40
C GLU A 294 -4.03 25.77 -7.17
N ARG A 295 -2.87 25.31 -6.71
CA ARG A 295 -2.06 25.87 -5.64
C ARG A 295 -0.81 26.52 -6.22
N VAL A 296 -0.73 27.81 -6.12
CA VAL A 296 0.54 28.51 -6.18
C VAL A 296 1.23 28.26 -4.83
N THR A 297 2.37 27.59 -4.83
CA THR A 297 3.09 27.20 -3.60
C THR A 297 4.34 28.03 -3.37
N THR A 298 4.35 29.27 -3.79
CA THR A 298 5.49 30.14 -3.56
C THR A 298 5.27 31.02 -2.35
N SER A 299 6.31 31.12 -1.55
CA SER A 299 6.44 32.12 -0.48
C SER A 299 6.60 33.57 -1.01
N SER A 300 6.65 33.76 -2.33
CA SER A 300 6.65 35.04 -3.00
C SER A 300 5.22 35.50 -3.28
N GLY A 301 4.49 35.92 -2.24
CA GLY A 301 3.32 36.75 -2.42
C GLY A 301 3.72 38.17 -2.78
N ALA A 302 2.75 39.04 -3.06
CA ALA A 302 2.95 40.48 -3.38
C ALA A 302 3.92 41.25 -2.44
N PHE A 303 4.19 40.69 -1.28
CA PHE A 303 5.17 41.20 -0.31
C PHE A 303 6.62 41.13 -0.82
N MET A 304 6.98 40.13 -1.64
CA MET A 304 8.35 39.99 -2.18
C MET A 304 8.58 40.78 -3.47
N GLU A 305 7.51 41.16 -4.19
CA GLU A 305 7.64 41.93 -5.42
C GLU A 305 8.21 43.33 -5.19
N GLN A 306 8.00 43.94 -4.00
CA GLN A 306 8.45 45.28 -3.65
C GLN A 306 9.90 45.37 -3.15
N GLY A 307 10.54 44.23 -2.80
CA GLY A 307 11.88 44.19 -2.19
C GLY A 307 12.86 43.25 -2.86
N ARG A 308 12.64 42.89 -4.14
CA ARG A 308 13.47 41.92 -4.84
C ARG A 308 14.90 42.42 -5.04
N GLN A 309 15.87 41.64 -4.56
CA GLN A 309 17.30 41.87 -4.71
C GLN A 309 17.97 40.63 -5.32
N ALA A 310 19.08 40.88 -6.05
CA ALA A 310 19.84 39.76 -6.64
C ALA A 310 20.63 39.00 -5.58
N GLY A 311 20.17 37.83 -5.22
CA GLY A 311 20.92 36.85 -4.43
C GLY A 311 21.63 35.83 -5.32
N SER A 312 21.89 34.63 -4.78
CA SER A 312 22.41 33.51 -5.56
C SER A 312 21.94 32.18 -5.03
N ILE A 313 21.81 31.18 -5.93
CA ILE A 313 21.51 29.81 -5.55
C ILE A 313 22.62 28.89 -6.09
N ARG A 314 23.22 28.12 -5.19
CA ARG A 314 24.18 27.06 -5.50
C ARG A 314 23.58 25.70 -5.12
N LEU A 315 23.55 24.75 -6.06
CA LEU A 315 23.04 23.40 -5.83
C LEU A 315 24.19 22.43 -5.56
N LEU A 316 24.18 21.79 -4.38
CA LEU A 316 25.09 20.71 -4.00
C LEU A 316 24.29 19.41 -3.90
N MET A 317 24.19 18.71 -5.04
CA MET A 317 23.50 17.43 -5.13
C MET A 317 24.41 16.28 -4.65
N ALA A 318 23.80 15.16 -4.20
CA ALA A 318 24.51 14.00 -3.62
C ALA A 318 25.45 14.38 -2.45
N SER A 319 25.14 15.45 -1.71
CA SER A 319 25.95 16.00 -0.63
C SER A 319 25.39 15.68 0.75
N GLN A 320 26.24 15.71 1.77
CA GLN A 320 25.85 15.44 3.15
C GLN A 320 26.57 16.42 4.10
N VAL A 321 25.82 17.02 5.03
CA VAL A 321 26.40 17.83 6.11
C VAL A 321 27.16 16.93 7.07
N LEU A 322 28.38 17.32 7.44
CA LEU A 322 29.24 16.63 8.39
C LEU A 322 29.26 17.33 9.75
N ARG A 323 29.36 18.66 9.75
CA ARG A 323 29.51 19.47 10.96
C ARG A 323 29.06 20.90 10.70
N ILE A 324 28.49 21.56 11.70
CA ILE A 324 28.10 22.97 11.70
C ILE A 324 28.96 23.68 12.76
N ALA A 325 29.73 24.69 12.37
CA ALA A 325 30.48 25.58 13.25
C ALA A 325 29.84 26.96 13.30
N GLU A 326 30.31 27.87 14.13
CA GLU A 326 29.72 29.19 14.31
C GLU A 326 29.70 30.04 13.02
N ASP A 327 30.75 29.99 12.22
CA ASP A 327 30.96 30.77 11.00
C ASP A 327 31.03 29.95 9.71
N ALA A 328 31.00 28.63 9.80
CA ALA A 328 31.17 27.75 8.67
C ALA A 328 30.37 26.44 8.79
N VAL A 329 30.17 25.78 7.65
CA VAL A 329 29.60 24.41 7.59
C VAL A 329 30.50 23.51 6.74
N ALA A 330 30.80 22.33 7.26
CA ALA A 330 31.51 21.30 6.53
C ALA A 330 30.51 20.31 5.91
N LEU A 331 30.65 20.08 4.61
CA LEU A 331 29.85 19.14 3.83
C LEU A 331 30.75 18.13 3.11
N LYS A 332 30.20 16.97 2.84
CA LYS A 332 30.78 15.99 1.92
C LYS A 332 30.08 16.12 0.58
N ASP A 333 30.82 16.27 -0.50
CA ASP A 333 30.27 16.37 -1.86
C ASP A 333 29.99 15.01 -2.50
N ALA A 334 29.60 15.02 -3.79
CA ALA A 334 29.29 13.82 -4.57
C ALA A 334 30.51 12.90 -4.76
N GLU A 335 31.72 13.47 -4.84
CA GLU A 335 33.00 12.76 -5.01
C GLU A 335 33.55 12.26 -3.68
N GLY A 336 32.91 12.63 -2.57
CA GLY A 336 33.32 12.22 -1.22
C GLY A 336 34.35 13.14 -0.57
N GLN A 337 34.66 14.30 -1.17
CA GLN A 337 35.55 15.29 -0.64
C GLN A 337 34.87 16.19 0.40
N GLU A 338 35.62 16.62 1.41
CA GLU A 338 35.12 17.56 2.42
C GLU A 338 35.24 18.98 1.90
N LEU A 339 34.12 19.70 1.89
CA LEU A 339 34.01 21.09 1.49
C LEU A 339 33.59 21.93 2.70
N SER A 340 34.35 22.97 3.03
CA SER A 340 33.99 23.95 4.05
C SER A 340 33.45 25.23 3.39
N LEU A 341 32.25 25.65 3.79
CA LEU A 341 31.60 26.86 3.29
C LEU A 341 31.40 27.85 4.42
N PRO A 342 31.63 29.18 4.18
CA PRO A 342 31.16 30.24 5.07
C PRO A 342 29.66 30.13 5.28
N ASN A 343 29.18 30.42 6.47
CA ASN A 343 27.76 30.22 6.76
C ASN A 343 27.27 31.02 7.96
N ASP A 344 26.25 31.84 7.74
CA ASP A 344 25.56 32.65 8.77
C ASP A 344 24.32 31.94 9.32
N ALA A 345 23.66 31.12 8.47
CA ALA A 345 22.44 30.41 8.87
C ALA A 345 22.29 29.06 8.18
N VAL A 346 21.74 28.09 8.90
CA VAL A 346 21.41 26.74 8.39
C VAL A 346 19.94 26.45 8.54
N PHE A 347 19.24 26.12 7.46
CA PHE A 347 17.87 25.65 7.47
C PHE A 347 17.86 24.11 7.34
N SER A 348 17.60 23.40 8.44
CA SER A 348 17.43 21.95 8.44
C SER A 348 16.00 21.61 8.02
N MET A 349 15.78 21.44 6.71
CA MET A 349 14.46 21.18 6.11
C MET A 349 14.34 19.74 5.57
N ILE A 350 14.83 18.77 6.34
CA ILE A 350 14.84 17.35 5.97
C ILE A 350 13.53 16.59 6.31
N GLY A 351 12.51 17.32 6.67
CA GLY A 351 11.15 16.85 6.93
C GLY A 351 10.80 16.82 8.42
N ARG A 352 9.54 16.46 8.67
CA ARG A 352 8.97 16.30 10.02
C ARG A 352 8.66 14.85 10.25
N GLU A 353 8.53 14.46 11.51
CA GLU A 353 8.07 13.14 11.92
C GLU A 353 6.80 13.26 12.75
N ALA A 354 5.92 12.28 12.61
CA ALA A 354 4.80 12.17 13.52
C ALA A 354 5.34 11.94 14.95
N PRO A 355 4.70 12.48 16.00
CA PRO A 355 5.13 12.31 17.40
C PRO A 355 4.81 10.89 17.89
N LEU A 356 5.48 9.89 17.30
CA LEU A 356 5.18 8.47 17.51
C LEU A 356 5.40 8.00 18.94
N ASP A 357 6.31 8.63 19.69
CA ASP A 357 6.60 8.25 21.06
C ASP A 357 5.43 8.56 22.01
N PHE A 358 4.70 9.64 21.77
CA PHE A 358 3.45 9.94 22.46
C PHE A 358 2.43 8.81 22.23
N PHE A 359 2.25 8.39 20.99
CA PHE A 359 1.31 7.34 20.63
C PHE A 359 1.72 5.96 21.16
N ARG A 360 3.02 5.62 21.12
CA ARG A 360 3.54 4.38 21.70
C ARG A 360 3.29 4.30 23.21
N ARG A 361 3.59 5.40 23.94
CA ARG A 361 3.31 5.49 25.37
C ARG A 361 1.82 5.37 25.68
N SER A 362 0.97 5.94 24.85
CA SER A 362 -0.49 5.88 24.97
C SER A 362 -1.10 4.55 24.46
N GLY A 363 -0.29 3.55 24.12
CA GLY A 363 -0.76 2.22 23.70
C GLY A 363 -1.31 2.13 22.28
N VAL A 364 -1.19 3.21 21.48
CA VAL A 364 -1.66 3.25 20.11
C VAL A 364 -0.76 2.44 19.18
N GLU A 365 -1.34 1.69 18.25
CA GLU A 365 -0.61 0.95 17.24
C GLU A 365 -0.12 1.89 16.12
N ILE A 366 1.15 1.71 15.74
CA ILE A 366 1.77 2.43 14.64
C ILE A 366 1.81 1.52 13.41
N ASN A 367 1.39 2.06 12.27
CA ASN A 367 1.43 1.33 11.00
C ASN A 367 2.87 0.89 10.68
N GLY A 368 3.03 -0.43 10.39
CA GLY A 368 4.33 -1.02 10.05
C GLY A 368 5.21 -1.41 11.24
N GLU A 369 4.78 -1.21 12.49
CA GLU A 369 5.52 -1.69 13.68
C GLU A 369 5.07 -3.09 14.11
N TRP A 370 6.04 -3.89 14.57
CA TRP A 370 5.84 -5.25 15.03
C TRP A 370 5.93 -5.33 16.56
N ARG A 371 4.92 -5.95 17.16
CA ARG A 371 4.86 -6.24 18.60
C ARG A 371 5.08 -7.74 18.85
N PRO A 372 5.53 -8.18 20.04
CA PRO A 372 5.75 -9.60 20.34
C PRO A 372 4.55 -10.50 20.04
N GLY A 373 3.34 -10.07 20.42
CA GLY A 373 2.10 -10.81 20.12
C GLY A 373 1.85 -11.03 18.63
N ARG A 374 2.29 -10.11 17.77
CA ARG A 374 2.19 -10.22 16.32
C ARG A 374 3.13 -11.30 15.75
N TRP A 375 4.33 -11.46 16.34
CA TRP A 375 5.26 -12.54 16.00
C TRP A 375 4.71 -13.90 16.40
N LEU A 376 4.11 -14.01 17.60
CA LEU A 376 3.45 -15.24 18.05
C LEU A 376 2.28 -15.61 17.15
N SER A 377 1.44 -14.64 16.78
CA SER A 377 0.33 -14.85 15.85
C SER A 377 0.84 -15.29 14.47
N LEU A 378 1.93 -14.73 13.96
CA LEU A 378 2.55 -15.16 12.71
C LEU A 378 3.02 -16.61 12.81
N GLY A 379 3.72 -16.96 13.88
CA GLY A 379 4.18 -18.33 14.12
C GLY A 379 3.02 -19.33 14.13
N PHE A 380 1.94 -19.03 14.84
CA PHE A 380 0.73 -19.85 14.88
C PHE A 380 0.10 -20.03 13.49
N ILE A 381 -0.06 -18.93 12.71
CA ILE A 381 -0.65 -19.00 11.36
C ILE A 381 0.23 -19.81 10.40
N LEU A 382 1.57 -19.67 10.48
CA LEU A 382 2.49 -20.46 9.69
C LEU A 382 2.38 -21.96 10.03
N LEU A 383 2.32 -22.31 11.31
CA LEU A 383 2.11 -23.70 11.75
C LEU A 383 0.76 -24.23 11.26
N ALA A 384 -0.30 -23.45 11.34
CA ALA A 384 -1.61 -23.83 10.81
C ALA A 384 -1.56 -24.03 9.28
N ALA A 385 -0.85 -23.19 8.55
CA ALA A 385 -0.64 -23.36 7.10
C ALA A 385 0.14 -24.64 6.80
N VAL A 386 1.21 -24.95 7.53
CA VAL A 386 1.94 -26.21 7.42
C VAL A 386 1.01 -27.40 7.64
N PHE A 387 0.21 -27.35 8.71
CA PHE A 387 -0.75 -28.42 9.02
C PHE A 387 -1.77 -28.61 7.90
N ILE A 388 -2.43 -27.53 7.43
CA ILE A 388 -3.48 -27.59 6.40
C ILE A 388 -2.93 -28.15 5.10
N TYR A 389 -1.73 -27.72 4.67
CA TYR A 389 -1.13 -28.20 3.43
C TYR A 389 -0.74 -29.68 3.50
N HIS A 390 -0.17 -30.16 4.60
CA HIS A 390 0.19 -31.57 4.78
C HIS A 390 -1.02 -32.47 5.09
N TRP A 391 -2.10 -31.89 5.61
CA TRP A 391 -3.39 -32.58 5.73
C TRP A 391 -4.07 -32.79 4.36
N LYS A 392 -3.92 -31.79 3.47
CA LYS A 392 -4.48 -31.87 2.11
C LYS A 392 -3.65 -32.76 1.18
N THR A 393 -2.31 -32.74 1.28
CA THR A 393 -1.40 -33.39 0.34
C THR A 393 -0.28 -34.15 1.05
N ASP A 394 0.20 -35.25 0.46
CA ASP A 394 1.37 -35.98 0.96
C ASP A 394 2.66 -35.26 0.48
N ALA A 395 3.08 -34.24 1.19
CA ALA A 395 4.17 -33.36 0.79
C ALA A 395 5.34 -33.36 1.80
N GLY A 396 5.76 -34.54 2.26
CA GLY A 396 6.94 -34.70 3.11
C GLY A 396 6.65 -34.94 4.59
N ILE A 397 5.63 -34.31 5.22
CA ILE A 397 5.15 -34.64 6.56
C ILE A 397 3.88 -35.50 6.39
N PRO A 398 3.81 -36.74 6.90
CA PRO A 398 2.75 -37.68 6.58
C PRO A 398 1.46 -37.44 7.39
N ILE A 399 1.00 -36.18 7.51
CA ILE A 399 -0.22 -35.82 8.25
C ILE A 399 -1.44 -36.43 7.59
N LYS A 400 -1.55 -36.34 6.26
CA LYS A 400 -2.67 -36.94 5.52
C LYS A 400 -2.75 -38.44 5.74
N HIS A 401 -1.61 -39.14 5.63
CA HIS A 401 -1.51 -40.59 5.83
C HIS A 401 -1.92 -41.00 7.25
N TRP A 402 -1.42 -40.26 8.27
CA TRP A 402 -1.83 -40.48 9.65
C TRP A 402 -3.35 -40.33 9.86
N PHE A 403 -3.97 -39.29 9.25
CA PHE A 403 -5.44 -39.12 9.32
C PHE A 403 -6.20 -40.28 8.62
N GLN A 404 -5.66 -40.80 7.52
CA GLN A 404 -6.23 -41.94 6.82
C GLN A 404 -6.14 -43.23 7.66
N GLU A 405 -4.98 -43.57 8.21
CA GLU A 405 -4.76 -44.74 9.04
C GLU A 405 -5.59 -44.71 10.33
N ALA A 406 -5.68 -43.55 10.96
CA ALA A 406 -6.48 -43.38 12.17
C ALA A 406 -7.98 -43.20 11.90
N ASN A 407 -8.43 -43.30 10.63
CA ASN A 407 -9.80 -43.06 10.20
C ASN A 407 -10.42 -41.80 10.77
N LEU A 408 -9.65 -40.68 10.72
CA LEU A 408 -10.06 -39.37 11.21
C LEU A 408 -10.77 -38.60 10.08
N PHE A 409 -11.49 -37.54 10.47
CA PHE A 409 -12.16 -36.64 9.52
C PHE A 409 -11.18 -36.06 8.47
N PRO A 410 -11.57 -36.11 7.15
CA PRO A 410 -12.84 -36.51 6.59
C PRO A 410 -12.91 -37.99 6.11
N PHE A 411 -11.86 -38.79 6.32
CA PHE A 411 -11.75 -40.14 5.81
C PHE A 411 -12.71 -41.15 6.50
N ASN A 412 -13.25 -40.78 7.65
CA ASN A 412 -14.28 -41.51 8.38
C ASN A 412 -15.71 -41.32 7.82
N LEU A 413 -15.87 -40.42 6.81
CA LEU A 413 -17.19 -40.24 6.18
C LEU A 413 -17.51 -41.38 5.22
N ALA A 414 -18.72 -41.89 5.29
CA ALA A 414 -19.20 -42.94 4.38
C ALA A 414 -19.57 -42.32 3.02
N ALA A 415 -19.00 -42.82 1.95
CA ALA A 415 -19.44 -42.50 0.60
C ALA A 415 -20.69 -43.34 0.23
N PRO A 416 -21.69 -42.78 -0.48
CA PRO A 416 -22.81 -43.51 -0.99
C PRO A 416 -22.37 -44.56 -2.03
N SER A 417 -23.06 -45.67 -2.09
CA SER A 417 -22.77 -46.78 -3.03
C SER A 417 -23.09 -46.40 -4.51
N ALA A 418 -23.97 -45.42 -4.72
CA ALA A 418 -24.32 -44.87 -6.03
C ALA A 418 -24.47 -43.35 -5.92
N ALA A 419 -23.88 -42.60 -6.83
CA ALA A 419 -23.80 -41.13 -6.75
C ALA A 419 -24.56 -40.44 -7.91
N HIS A 420 -25.79 -40.85 -8.17
CA HIS A 420 -26.60 -40.34 -9.28
C HIS A 420 -27.20 -38.95 -8.99
N THR A 421 -27.44 -38.64 -7.70
CA THR A 421 -27.91 -37.28 -7.35
C THR A 421 -26.77 -36.32 -7.11
N LEU A 422 -27.04 -35.02 -7.22
CA LEU A 422 -26.04 -33.99 -6.88
C LEU A 422 -25.59 -34.12 -5.42
N TRP A 423 -26.47 -34.46 -4.52
CA TRP A 423 -26.15 -34.65 -3.10
C TRP A 423 -25.22 -35.83 -2.85
N ASP A 424 -25.51 -36.99 -3.48
CA ASP A 424 -24.64 -38.16 -3.36
C ASP A 424 -23.23 -37.86 -3.92
N THR A 425 -23.15 -37.13 -5.05
CA THR A 425 -21.88 -36.69 -5.62
C THR A 425 -21.09 -35.81 -4.65
N ILE A 426 -21.78 -34.88 -3.98
CA ILE A 426 -21.15 -34.01 -2.96
C ILE A 426 -20.67 -34.86 -1.78
N GLN A 427 -21.43 -35.85 -1.32
CA GLN A 427 -21.01 -36.75 -0.23
C GLN A 427 -19.73 -37.51 -0.57
N VAL A 428 -19.56 -37.97 -1.81
CA VAL A 428 -18.30 -38.60 -2.27
C VAL A 428 -17.16 -37.58 -2.19
N SER A 429 -17.37 -36.36 -2.72
CA SER A 429 -16.35 -35.30 -2.64
C SER A 429 -15.97 -34.92 -1.20
N MET A 430 -16.92 -34.99 -0.26
CA MET A 430 -16.70 -34.66 1.16
C MET A 430 -15.77 -35.66 1.88
N THR A 431 -15.46 -36.81 1.31
CA THR A 431 -14.50 -37.75 1.89
C THR A 431 -13.04 -37.29 1.78
N GLN A 432 -12.78 -36.17 1.06
CA GLN A 432 -11.43 -35.69 0.79
C GLN A 432 -11.14 -34.31 1.40
N PRO A 433 -9.94 -34.09 1.97
CA PRO A 433 -9.53 -32.80 2.49
C PRO A 433 -9.54 -31.67 1.46
N SER A 434 -9.28 -31.96 0.19
CA SER A 434 -9.25 -31.00 -0.91
C SER A 434 -10.60 -30.31 -1.14
N PHE A 435 -11.71 -30.99 -0.90
CA PHE A 435 -13.07 -30.43 -0.95
C PHE A 435 -13.22 -29.29 0.08
N TYR A 436 -12.85 -29.55 1.34
CA TYR A 436 -12.98 -28.56 2.43
C TYR A 436 -12.05 -27.37 2.23
N TYR A 437 -10.84 -27.61 1.73
CA TYR A 437 -9.92 -26.53 1.39
C TYR A 437 -10.50 -25.62 0.31
N SER A 438 -11.06 -26.17 -0.75
CA SER A 438 -11.67 -25.42 -1.86
C SER A 438 -12.97 -24.73 -1.43
N LEU A 439 -13.77 -25.38 -0.59
CA LEU A 439 -14.99 -24.79 0.00
C LEU A 439 -14.64 -23.59 0.89
N ALA A 440 -13.68 -23.75 1.80
CA ALA A 440 -13.22 -22.66 2.68
C ALA A 440 -12.68 -21.48 1.86
N TYR A 441 -11.94 -21.76 0.79
CA TYR A 441 -11.46 -20.73 -0.14
C TYR A 441 -12.63 -19.95 -0.77
N CYS A 442 -13.64 -20.64 -1.32
CA CYS A 442 -14.82 -20.01 -1.92
C CYS A 442 -15.62 -19.19 -0.91
N LEU A 443 -15.82 -19.72 0.29
CA LEU A 443 -16.50 -19.01 1.38
C LEU A 443 -15.74 -17.73 1.75
N CYS A 444 -14.42 -17.77 1.86
CA CYS A 444 -13.60 -16.57 2.08
C CYS A 444 -13.81 -15.53 0.97
N VAL A 445 -13.75 -15.93 -0.29
CA VAL A 445 -13.95 -15.00 -1.42
C VAL A 445 -15.33 -14.37 -1.37
N VAL A 446 -16.39 -15.14 -1.07
CA VAL A 446 -17.76 -14.64 -1.02
C VAL A 446 -17.98 -13.73 0.19
N LEU A 447 -17.66 -14.17 1.40
CA LEU A 447 -17.92 -13.43 2.63
C LEU A 447 -17.15 -12.09 2.67
N PHE A 448 -15.84 -12.15 2.44
CA PHE A 448 -15.02 -10.93 2.39
C PHE A 448 -15.30 -10.08 1.15
N GLY A 449 -15.74 -10.69 0.05
CA GLY A 449 -16.19 -9.97 -1.13
C GLY A 449 -17.44 -9.15 -0.88
N LEU A 450 -18.45 -9.72 -0.22
CA LEU A 450 -19.67 -9.00 0.17
C LEU A 450 -19.36 -7.86 1.16
N GLN A 451 -18.47 -8.11 2.13
CA GLN A 451 -18.00 -7.09 3.05
C GLN A 451 -17.27 -5.95 2.32
N ARG A 452 -16.42 -6.28 1.33
CA ARG A 452 -15.72 -5.29 0.48
C ARG A 452 -16.71 -4.42 -0.29
N ILE A 453 -17.76 -5.01 -0.91
CA ILE A 453 -18.78 -4.27 -1.65
C ILE A 453 -19.54 -3.30 -0.71
N LYS A 454 -19.89 -3.73 0.51
CA LYS A 454 -20.57 -2.88 1.49
C LYS A 454 -19.72 -1.69 1.93
N ARG A 455 -18.41 -1.90 2.09
CA ARG A 455 -17.50 -0.86 2.56
C ARG A 455 -17.06 0.11 1.45
N ARG A 456 -16.83 -0.40 0.24
CA ARG A 456 -16.36 0.40 -0.90
C ARG A 456 -17.40 0.42 -2.00
N ARG A 457 -18.32 1.38 -1.94
CA ARG A 457 -19.54 1.45 -2.78
C ARG A 457 -19.28 1.97 -4.20
N THR A 458 -18.14 1.60 -4.85
CA THR A 458 -17.86 2.03 -6.22
C THR A 458 -18.32 0.99 -7.25
N PRO A 459 -18.75 1.41 -8.47
CA PRO A 459 -19.16 0.50 -9.54
C PRO A 459 -18.05 -0.48 -9.92
N TYR A 460 -16.79 -0.02 -9.97
CA TYR A 460 -15.64 -0.85 -10.27
C TYR A 460 -15.48 -2.00 -9.27
N ILE A 461 -15.52 -1.72 -7.96
CA ILE A 461 -15.39 -2.72 -6.90
C ILE A 461 -16.54 -3.74 -6.96
N LYS A 462 -17.76 -3.28 -7.18
CA LYS A 462 -18.93 -4.17 -7.26
C LYS A 462 -18.78 -5.16 -8.41
N VAL A 463 -18.51 -4.68 -9.63
CA VAL A 463 -18.37 -5.52 -10.81
C VAL A 463 -17.17 -6.48 -10.66
N GLN A 464 -16.00 -5.97 -10.26
CA GLN A 464 -14.80 -6.78 -10.04
C GLN A 464 -15.05 -7.89 -9.02
N THR A 465 -15.68 -7.58 -7.90
CA THR A 465 -15.88 -8.56 -6.82
C THR A 465 -16.89 -9.63 -7.21
N LEU A 466 -17.99 -9.26 -7.87
CA LEU A 466 -18.97 -10.25 -8.38
C LEU A 466 -18.36 -11.15 -9.44
N THR A 467 -17.55 -10.62 -10.36
CA THR A 467 -16.80 -11.42 -11.35
C THR A 467 -15.87 -12.41 -10.65
N LEU A 468 -15.11 -11.95 -9.64
CA LEU A 468 -14.23 -12.82 -8.86
C LEU A 468 -15.01 -13.93 -8.17
N MET A 469 -16.14 -13.63 -7.52
CA MET A 469 -16.98 -14.65 -6.88
C MET A 469 -17.43 -15.73 -7.88
N ALA A 470 -17.93 -15.31 -9.06
CA ALA A 470 -18.38 -16.25 -10.08
C ALA A 470 -17.23 -17.10 -10.62
N VAL A 471 -16.12 -16.46 -11.02
CA VAL A 471 -14.93 -17.14 -11.58
C VAL A 471 -14.25 -18.06 -10.58
N GLN A 472 -14.29 -17.78 -9.28
CA GLN A 472 -13.69 -18.66 -8.29
C GLN A 472 -14.64 -19.81 -7.89
N CYS A 473 -15.91 -19.51 -7.62
CA CYS A 473 -16.83 -20.53 -7.11
C CYS A 473 -17.22 -21.55 -8.20
N ILE A 474 -17.48 -21.12 -9.44
CA ILE A 474 -17.96 -22.02 -10.49
C ILE A 474 -16.83 -22.93 -11.00
N PRO A 475 -15.73 -22.43 -11.61
CA PRO A 475 -14.71 -23.30 -12.19
C PRO A 475 -13.81 -24.01 -11.16
N LEU A 476 -13.57 -23.40 -9.98
CA LEU A 476 -12.62 -23.95 -9.02
C LEU A 476 -13.26 -24.80 -7.92
N PHE A 477 -14.59 -24.77 -7.77
CA PHE A 477 -15.28 -25.57 -6.78
C PHE A 477 -16.45 -26.38 -7.38
N LEU A 478 -17.46 -25.70 -7.96
CA LEU A 478 -18.64 -26.40 -8.43
C LEU A 478 -18.33 -27.32 -9.60
N LEU A 479 -17.47 -26.91 -10.53
CA LEU A 479 -17.12 -27.71 -11.68
C LEU A 479 -16.37 -29.01 -11.29
N PRO A 480 -15.23 -28.96 -10.55
CA PRO A 480 -14.45 -30.17 -10.23
C PRO A 480 -15.08 -31.08 -9.17
N TYR A 481 -15.86 -30.54 -8.21
CA TYR A 481 -16.36 -31.35 -7.08
C TYR A 481 -17.85 -31.69 -7.18
N VAL A 482 -18.60 -31.04 -8.09
CA VAL A 482 -20.05 -31.26 -8.21
C VAL A 482 -20.42 -31.61 -9.64
N PHE A 483 -20.28 -30.72 -10.60
CA PHE A 483 -20.87 -30.88 -11.92
C PHE A 483 -20.19 -31.93 -12.79
N LEU A 484 -18.85 -31.93 -12.90
CA LEU A 484 -18.13 -32.93 -13.70
C LEU A 484 -18.29 -34.35 -13.13
N PRO A 485 -18.11 -34.56 -11.81
CA PRO A 485 -18.37 -35.89 -11.23
C PRO A 485 -19.82 -36.34 -11.41
N TRP A 486 -20.78 -35.46 -11.16
CA TRP A 486 -22.20 -35.76 -11.35
C TRP A 486 -22.53 -36.16 -12.80
N ALA A 487 -21.99 -35.43 -13.79
CA ALA A 487 -22.14 -35.80 -15.19
C ALA A 487 -21.55 -37.16 -15.52
N GLY A 488 -20.37 -37.48 -14.92
CA GLY A 488 -19.75 -38.80 -15.04
C GLY A 488 -20.65 -39.93 -14.48
N TYR A 489 -21.17 -39.79 -13.26
CA TYR A 489 -22.07 -40.77 -12.65
C TYR A 489 -23.42 -40.96 -13.38
N ASN A 490 -23.80 -39.99 -14.23
CA ASN A 490 -25.02 -40.04 -15.02
C ASN A 490 -24.78 -40.37 -16.50
N GLY A 491 -23.65 -41.00 -16.84
CA GLY A 491 -23.38 -41.58 -18.14
C GLY A 491 -23.00 -40.58 -19.24
N TRP A 492 -22.72 -39.30 -18.91
CA TRP A 492 -22.36 -38.29 -19.93
C TRP A 492 -20.97 -38.53 -20.55
N PHE A 493 -20.15 -39.37 -19.90
CA PHE A 493 -18.80 -39.76 -20.32
C PHE A 493 -18.65 -41.22 -20.65
N ASP A 494 -19.77 -42.00 -20.75
CA ASP A 494 -19.78 -43.41 -21.06
C ASP A 494 -19.54 -43.67 -22.56
N GLU A 495 -19.33 -44.96 -22.91
CA GLU A 495 -19.16 -45.39 -24.29
C GLU A 495 -20.36 -44.97 -25.15
N GLY A 496 -20.06 -44.24 -26.24
CA GLY A 496 -21.08 -43.71 -27.14
C GLY A 496 -21.63 -42.33 -26.77
N ALA A 497 -21.33 -41.76 -25.61
CA ALA A 497 -21.72 -40.39 -25.27
C ALA A 497 -20.90 -39.36 -26.04
N TRP A 498 -21.53 -38.31 -26.51
CA TRP A 498 -20.90 -37.29 -27.33
C TRP A 498 -19.80 -36.47 -26.61
N LEU A 499 -19.85 -36.40 -25.27
CA LEU A 499 -18.85 -35.74 -24.43
C LEU A 499 -17.65 -36.64 -24.06
N LYS A 500 -17.70 -37.95 -24.32
CA LYS A 500 -16.62 -38.88 -23.98
C LYS A 500 -15.26 -38.47 -24.53
N PRO A 501 -15.09 -38.10 -25.83
CA PRO A 501 -13.79 -37.74 -26.38
C PRO A 501 -13.19 -36.47 -25.68
N MET A 502 -14.04 -35.54 -25.30
CA MET A 502 -13.63 -34.35 -24.55
C MET A 502 -13.25 -34.72 -23.10
N ALA A 503 -14.04 -35.57 -22.46
CA ALA A 503 -13.77 -36.00 -21.09
C ALA A 503 -12.46 -36.81 -21.02
N ASP A 504 -12.22 -37.74 -21.94
CA ASP A 504 -10.98 -38.52 -21.98
C ASP A 504 -9.74 -37.66 -22.23
N GLY A 505 -9.89 -36.59 -23.05
CA GLY A 505 -8.80 -35.68 -23.34
C GLY A 505 -8.49 -34.67 -22.22
N LEU A 506 -9.51 -34.20 -21.48
CA LEU A 506 -9.36 -33.17 -20.44
C LEU A 506 -9.30 -33.77 -19.01
N PHE A 507 -10.05 -34.87 -18.76
CA PHE A 507 -10.22 -35.47 -17.44
C PHE A 507 -9.96 -36.96 -17.52
N PRO A 508 -8.71 -37.43 -17.72
CA PRO A 508 -8.39 -38.84 -17.91
C PRO A 508 -8.87 -39.68 -16.74
N GLU A 509 -9.19 -40.93 -17.02
CA GLU A 509 -9.56 -41.89 -16.01
C GLU A 509 -8.40 -42.24 -15.10
N SER A 510 -8.67 -42.35 -13.80
CA SER A 510 -7.64 -42.60 -12.81
C SER A 510 -8.22 -43.36 -11.60
N GLN A 511 -7.57 -44.47 -11.22
CA GLN A 511 -7.99 -45.27 -10.07
C GLN A 511 -7.82 -44.57 -8.71
N TRP A 512 -6.97 -43.56 -8.64
CA TRP A 512 -6.75 -42.79 -7.41
C TRP A 512 -7.68 -41.56 -7.28
N ALA A 513 -8.41 -41.21 -8.35
CA ALA A 513 -9.39 -40.14 -8.31
C ALA A 513 -10.70 -40.63 -7.70
N GLU A 514 -11.24 -39.94 -6.73
CA GLU A 514 -12.44 -40.29 -5.95
C GLU A 514 -13.67 -40.55 -6.84
N HIS A 515 -13.75 -39.87 -7.96
CA HIS A 515 -14.83 -39.94 -8.95
C HIS A 515 -14.46 -40.75 -10.21
N GLY A 516 -13.35 -41.50 -10.18
CA GLY A 516 -12.85 -42.27 -11.32
C GLY A 516 -12.18 -41.46 -12.42
N ARG A 517 -12.32 -40.10 -12.41
CA ARG A 517 -11.70 -39.18 -13.38
C ARG A 517 -11.04 -37.97 -12.69
N GLU A 518 -10.00 -37.44 -13.29
CA GLU A 518 -9.21 -36.33 -12.77
C GLU A 518 -9.90 -34.95 -13.00
N SER A 519 -11.13 -34.78 -12.50
CA SER A 519 -11.95 -33.56 -12.63
C SER A 519 -11.27 -32.28 -12.07
N TRP A 520 -10.36 -32.46 -11.10
CA TRP A 520 -9.55 -31.36 -10.53
C TRP A 520 -8.68 -30.65 -11.55
N ARG A 521 -8.38 -31.24 -12.70
CA ARG A 521 -7.65 -30.60 -13.79
C ARG A 521 -8.37 -29.39 -14.37
N SER A 522 -9.68 -29.30 -14.17
CA SER A 522 -10.48 -28.09 -14.53
C SER A 522 -9.97 -26.79 -13.90
N LEU A 523 -9.21 -26.87 -12.81
CA LEU A 523 -8.52 -25.71 -12.23
C LEU A 523 -7.61 -25.01 -13.26
N GLY A 524 -7.06 -25.76 -14.21
CA GLY A 524 -6.25 -25.25 -15.32
C GLY A 524 -7.00 -24.35 -16.32
N LEU A 525 -8.35 -24.32 -16.29
CA LEU A 525 -9.13 -23.38 -17.09
C LEU A 525 -8.94 -21.94 -16.63
N ILE A 526 -8.63 -21.73 -15.34
CA ILE A 526 -8.46 -20.42 -14.74
C ILE A 526 -6.99 -20.14 -14.37
N LEU A 527 -6.28 -21.18 -13.92
CA LEU A 527 -4.89 -21.07 -13.49
C LEU A 527 -3.95 -21.50 -14.63
N ALA A 528 -3.39 -20.50 -15.31
CA ALA A 528 -2.48 -20.74 -16.43
C ALA A 528 -1.09 -21.20 -15.97
N TRP A 529 -0.35 -21.88 -16.86
CA TRP A 529 1.08 -22.13 -16.69
C TRP A 529 1.85 -20.80 -16.60
N PRO A 530 2.88 -20.65 -15.78
CA PRO A 530 3.49 -21.65 -14.88
C PRO A 530 2.93 -21.67 -13.44
N LEU A 531 1.77 -21.04 -13.16
CA LEU A 531 1.17 -21.09 -11.83
C LEU A 531 0.55 -22.47 -11.54
N PHE A 532 -0.18 -23.01 -12.52
CA PHE A 532 -0.75 -24.36 -12.45
C PHE A 532 -0.02 -25.27 -13.44
N PHE A 533 1.01 -25.93 -12.96
CA PHE A 533 1.90 -26.75 -13.78
C PHE A 533 1.47 -28.22 -13.89
N TRP A 534 0.56 -28.69 -13.04
CA TRP A 534 0.13 -30.08 -12.99
C TRP A 534 -0.52 -30.60 -14.29
N ASN A 535 -1.08 -29.74 -15.12
CA ASN A 535 -1.63 -30.09 -16.43
C ASN A 535 -0.57 -30.16 -17.53
N VAL A 536 0.63 -29.66 -17.27
CA VAL A 536 1.75 -29.61 -18.23
C VAL A 536 2.85 -30.61 -17.83
N PHE A 537 3.15 -30.75 -16.55
CA PHE A 537 4.21 -31.61 -16.02
C PHE A 537 3.67 -33.02 -15.68
N THR A 538 3.11 -33.70 -16.70
CA THR A 538 2.53 -35.04 -16.60
C THR A 538 3.50 -36.11 -17.10
N SER A 539 3.26 -37.40 -16.75
CA SER A 539 4.08 -38.52 -17.26
C SER A 539 3.96 -38.68 -18.76
N GLU A 540 2.76 -38.59 -19.27
CA GLU A 540 2.42 -38.63 -20.70
C GLU A 540 1.85 -37.27 -21.13
N PRO A 541 2.03 -36.84 -22.39
CA PRO A 541 1.55 -35.51 -22.84
C PRO A 541 0.02 -35.49 -22.92
N LEU A 542 -0.59 -34.61 -22.14
CA LEU A 542 -2.01 -34.29 -22.23
C LEU A 542 -2.21 -33.17 -23.26
N TRP A 543 -2.38 -33.55 -24.54
CA TRP A 543 -2.37 -32.61 -25.67
C TRP A 543 -3.39 -31.46 -25.55
N TRP A 544 -4.60 -31.75 -25.06
CA TRP A 544 -5.61 -30.70 -24.85
C TRP A 544 -5.16 -29.68 -23.82
N TRP A 545 -4.58 -30.14 -22.71
CA TRP A 545 -4.09 -29.23 -21.66
C TRP A 545 -2.83 -28.48 -22.10
N LEU A 546 -1.98 -29.09 -22.91
CA LEU A 546 -0.84 -28.39 -23.50
C LEU A 546 -1.29 -27.28 -24.42
N ALA A 547 -2.30 -27.55 -25.30
CA ALA A 547 -2.87 -26.54 -26.20
C ALA A 547 -3.54 -25.41 -25.41
N ILE A 548 -4.38 -25.73 -24.41
CA ILE A 548 -5.03 -24.75 -23.54
C ILE A 548 -4.00 -23.89 -22.83
N SER A 549 -2.99 -24.50 -22.18
CA SER A 549 -1.94 -23.78 -21.45
C SER A 549 -1.12 -22.87 -22.37
N LEU A 550 -0.80 -23.31 -23.56
CA LEU A 550 -0.08 -22.54 -24.57
C LEU A 550 -0.90 -21.31 -25.01
N VAL A 551 -2.18 -21.53 -25.35
CA VAL A 551 -3.07 -20.44 -25.79
C VAL A 551 -3.32 -19.46 -24.64
N GLN A 552 -3.58 -19.95 -23.41
CA GLN A 552 -3.76 -19.08 -22.26
C GLN A 552 -2.52 -18.22 -21.98
N THR A 553 -1.36 -18.88 -21.88
CA THR A 553 -0.12 -18.23 -21.42
C THR A 553 0.47 -17.29 -22.47
N PHE A 554 0.47 -17.68 -23.76
CA PHE A 554 1.18 -16.98 -24.82
C PHE A 554 0.28 -16.17 -25.76
N VAL A 555 -1.06 -16.33 -25.69
CA VAL A 555 -2.00 -15.58 -26.53
C VAL A 555 -2.97 -14.77 -25.67
N ILE A 556 -3.82 -15.44 -24.85
CA ILE A 556 -4.90 -14.76 -24.12
C ILE A 556 -4.33 -13.78 -23.08
N ILE A 557 -3.43 -14.24 -22.21
CA ILE A 557 -2.85 -13.40 -21.15
C ILE A 557 -2.07 -12.20 -21.73
N PRO A 558 -1.17 -12.35 -22.71
CA PRO A 558 -0.51 -11.20 -23.32
C PRO A 558 -1.48 -10.19 -23.95
N LEU A 559 -2.54 -10.64 -24.63
CA LEU A 559 -3.56 -9.77 -25.22
C LEU A 559 -4.32 -8.98 -24.13
N ILE A 560 -4.76 -9.66 -23.09
CA ILE A 560 -5.43 -9.01 -21.95
C ILE A 560 -4.50 -7.97 -21.30
N ILE A 561 -3.23 -8.32 -21.09
CA ILE A 561 -2.25 -7.43 -20.47
C ILE A 561 -1.94 -6.24 -21.38
N TYR A 562 -1.84 -6.45 -22.68
CA TYR A 562 -1.58 -5.38 -23.64
C TYR A 562 -2.61 -4.24 -23.53
N PHE A 563 -3.90 -4.58 -23.49
CA PHE A 563 -4.96 -3.59 -23.43
C PHE A 563 -5.27 -3.06 -22.03
N TRP A 564 -5.31 -3.94 -21.03
CA TRP A 564 -5.81 -3.60 -19.70
C TRP A 564 -4.80 -3.75 -18.56
N GLY A 565 -3.56 -4.07 -18.87
CA GLY A 565 -2.49 -4.26 -17.87
C GLY A 565 -2.60 -5.60 -17.13
N LYS A 566 -1.53 -5.94 -16.42
CA LYS A 566 -1.41 -7.18 -15.64
C LYS A 566 -2.58 -7.43 -14.68
N GLY A 567 -3.16 -6.36 -14.15
CA GLY A 567 -4.26 -6.45 -13.21
C GLY A 567 -5.55 -7.04 -13.77
N ALA A 568 -5.74 -7.01 -15.09
CA ALA A 568 -6.94 -7.58 -15.71
C ALA A 568 -7.00 -9.10 -15.54
N TYR A 569 -5.86 -9.79 -15.51
CA TYR A 569 -5.82 -11.19 -15.13
C TYR A 569 -5.65 -11.37 -13.62
N CYS A 570 -4.62 -10.76 -12.99
CA CYS A 570 -4.31 -10.94 -11.58
C CYS A 570 -5.39 -10.40 -10.62
N GLY A 571 -6.20 -9.43 -11.03
CA GLY A 571 -7.22 -8.80 -10.19
C GLY A 571 -8.66 -9.22 -10.52
N TRP A 572 -8.89 -9.98 -11.61
CA TRP A 572 -10.22 -10.33 -12.09
C TRP A 572 -10.45 -11.83 -12.29
N ILE A 573 -9.37 -12.59 -12.51
CA ILE A 573 -9.45 -14.02 -12.89
C ILE A 573 -8.67 -14.89 -11.91
N CYS A 574 -7.43 -14.55 -11.59
CA CYS A 574 -6.52 -15.38 -10.81
C CYS A 574 -7.00 -15.59 -9.36
N SER A 575 -6.91 -16.83 -8.85
CA SER A 575 -7.36 -17.20 -7.51
C SER A 575 -6.57 -16.52 -6.39
N CYS A 576 -5.24 -16.42 -6.50
CA CYS A 576 -4.44 -15.66 -5.53
C CYS A 576 -4.84 -14.19 -5.51
N GLY A 577 -5.20 -13.64 -6.69
CA GLY A 577 -5.71 -12.29 -6.82
C GLY A 577 -7.08 -12.11 -6.19
N ALA A 578 -7.97 -13.09 -6.27
CA ALA A 578 -9.28 -13.04 -5.66
C ALA A 578 -9.19 -12.90 -4.14
N LEU A 579 -8.39 -13.73 -3.46
CA LEU A 579 -8.14 -13.57 -2.02
C LEU A 579 -7.51 -12.19 -1.69
N ALA A 580 -6.55 -11.74 -2.51
CA ALA A 580 -5.89 -10.44 -2.27
C ALA A 580 -6.85 -9.25 -2.42
N GLU A 581 -7.82 -9.32 -3.33
CA GLU A 581 -8.81 -8.26 -3.54
C GLU A 581 -9.96 -8.33 -2.53
N THR A 582 -10.33 -9.50 -2.02
CA THR A 582 -11.42 -9.70 -1.05
C THR A 582 -10.90 -9.65 0.39
N MET A 583 -10.39 -10.75 0.92
CA MET A 583 -9.87 -10.87 2.28
C MET A 583 -8.67 -9.93 2.53
N GLY A 584 -7.79 -9.75 1.54
CA GLY A 584 -6.60 -8.90 1.63
C GLY A 584 -6.86 -7.40 1.50
N ASP A 585 -8.07 -6.97 1.19
CA ASP A 585 -8.38 -5.55 0.98
C ASP A 585 -8.06 -4.67 2.20
N ASN A 586 -8.31 -5.19 3.40
CA ASN A 586 -8.00 -4.52 4.67
C ASN A 586 -6.50 -4.45 5.01
N HIS A 587 -5.65 -5.23 4.34
CA HIS A 587 -4.25 -5.40 4.66
C HIS A 587 -3.29 -4.75 3.65
N ARG A 588 -3.80 -3.95 2.70
CA ARG A 588 -3.01 -3.32 1.62
C ARG A 588 -1.85 -2.48 2.15
N HIS A 589 -2.10 -1.68 3.20
CA HIS A 589 -1.12 -0.82 3.86
C HIS A 589 0.03 -1.58 4.57
N LYS A 590 -0.11 -2.89 4.75
CA LYS A 590 0.93 -3.74 5.37
C LYS A 590 2.00 -4.20 4.38
N MET A 591 1.88 -3.91 3.08
CA MET A 591 2.90 -4.26 2.09
C MET A 591 4.20 -3.53 2.40
N PRO A 592 5.33 -4.22 2.51
CA PRO A 592 6.61 -3.56 2.67
C PRO A 592 7.00 -2.75 1.43
N HIS A 593 7.43 -1.51 1.65
CA HIS A 593 7.88 -0.58 0.63
C HIS A 593 9.40 -0.37 0.71
N GLY A 594 9.99 0.13 -0.36
CA GLY A 594 11.41 0.49 -0.41
C GLY A 594 12.23 -0.32 -1.41
N MET A 595 13.42 0.19 -1.71
CA MET A 595 14.29 -0.37 -2.77
C MET A 595 14.74 -1.81 -2.47
N VAL A 596 14.96 -2.16 -1.20
CA VAL A 596 15.35 -3.53 -0.80
C VAL A 596 14.25 -4.52 -1.22
N TRP A 597 13.00 -4.19 -0.94
CA TRP A 597 11.86 -5.05 -1.30
C TRP A 597 11.65 -5.14 -2.81
N ASN A 598 11.94 -4.08 -3.57
CA ASN A 598 11.89 -4.16 -5.02
C ASN A 598 12.94 -5.14 -5.58
N LYS A 599 14.11 -5.26 -4.93
CA LYS A 599 15.12 -6.27 -5.32
C LYS A 599 14.68 -7.70 -5.01
N VAL A 600 13.89 -7.92 -3.96
CA VAL A 600 13.38 -9.27 -3.60
C VAL A 600 12.45 -9.85 -4.70
N ASN A 601 11.90 -9.02 -5.58
CA ASN A 601 11.11 -9.49 -6.73
C ASN A 601 11.88 -10.44 -7.67
N ILE A 602 13.22 -10.55 -7.53
CA ILE A 602 14.03 -11.52 -8.27
C ILE A 602 13.63 -12.96 -7.98
N VAL A 603 13.11 -13.27 -6.79
CA VAL A 603 12.70 -14.63 -6.41
C VAL A 603 11.65 -15.18 -7.37
N GLY A 604 10.66 -14.35 -7.76
CA GLY A 604 9.67 -14.75 -8.76
C GLY A 604 10.29 -15.00 -10.15
N GLN A 605 11.33 -14.23 -10.53
CA GLN A 605 12.05 -14.45 -11.79
C GLN A 605 12.86 -15.77 -11.75
N VAL A 606 13.45 -16.11 -10.60
CA VAL A 606 14.14 -17.39 -10.41
C VAL A 606 13.14 -18.56 -10.48
N ALA A 607 11.97 -18.43 -9.83
CA ALA A 607 10.91 -19.44 -9.92
C ALA A 607 10.40 -19.62 -11.36
N LEU A 608 10.28 -18.55 -12.15
CA LEU A 608 9.94 -18.60 -13.57
C LEU A 608 11.02 -19.30 -14.40
N LEU A 609 12.29 -18.98 -14.13
CA LEU A 609 13.41 -19.65 -14.81
C LEU A 609 13.40 -21.16 -14.55
N LEU A 610 13.22 -21.57 -13.29
CA LEU A 610 13.11 -23.00 -12.91
C LEU A 610 11.92 -23.68 -13.60
N ALA A 611 10.76 -23.05 -13.62
CA ALA A 611 9.59 -23.55 -14.33
C ALA A 611 9.85 -23.72 -15.84
N SER A 612 10.56 -22.76 -16.45
CA SER A 612 10.93 -22.80 -17.88
C SER A 612 11.93 -23.90 -18.18
N VAL A 613 12.94 -24.09 -17.33
CA VAL A 613 13.89 -25.21 -17.45
C VAL A 613 13.18 -26.55 -17.34
N LEU A 614 12.29 -26.70 -16.36
CA LEU A 614 11.47 -27.92 -16.21
C LEU A 614 10.59 -28.18 -17.42
N LEU A 615 10.00 -27.13 -18.00
CA LEU A 615 9.21 -27.28 -19.23
C LEU A 615 10.06 -27.81 -20.40
N ILE A 616 11.24 -27.25 -20.61
CA ILE A 616 12.17 -27.71 -21.65
C ILE A 616 12.59 -29.16 -21.40
N LEU A 617 13.00 -29.49 -20.17
CA LEU A 617 13.39 -30.86 -19.82
C LEU A 617 12.25 -31.84 -20.04
N ARG A 618 11.02 -31.43 -19.74
CA ARG A 618 9.83 -32.29 -19.92
C ARG A 618 9.49 -32.51 -21.38
N LEU A 619 9.46 -31.46 -22.18
CA LEU A 619 9.19 -31.54 -23.63
C LEU A 619 10.22 -32.41 -24.33
N VAL A 620 11.52 -32.24 -24.01
CA VAL A 620 12.60 -33.08 -24.54
C VAL A 620 12.48 -34.52 -24.03
N GLY A 621 12.15 -34.69 -22.73
CA GLY A 621 12.01 -35.98 -22.10
C GLY A 621 10.90 -36.88 -22.71
N TRP A 622 9.80 -36.30 -23.22
CA TRP A 622 8.75 -37.02 -23.94
C TRP A 622 9.21 -37.56 -25.31
N ALA A 623 10.21 -36.89 -25.92
CA ALA A 623 10.76 -37.33 -27.19
C ALA A 623 11.88 -38.37 -27.05
N LEU A 624 12.29 -38.71 -25.84
CA LEU A 624 13.38 -39.61 -25.51
C LEU A 624 12.88 -40.87 -24.78
N PRO A 625 13.66 -41.96 -24.77
CA PRO A 625 13.34 -43.14 -23.96
C PRO A 625 13.16 -42.80 -22.48
N HIS A 626 12.28 -43.53 -21.78
CA HIS A 626 11.94 -43.25 -20.38
C HIS A 626 13.16 -43.35 -19.43
N ASP A 627 14.16 -44.17 -19.74
CA ASP A 627 15.38 -44.36 -18.98
C ASP A 627 16.47 -43.30 -19.29
N HIS A 628 16.23 -42.39 -20.22
CA HIS A 628 17.17 -41.35 -20.57
C HIS A 628 17.43 -40.42 -19.40
N TRP A 629 18.69 -40.04 -19.14
CA TRP A 629 19.11 -39.23 -18.03
C TRP A 629 18.36 -37.88 -17.88
N ILE A 630 17.84 -37.30 -18.97
CA ILE A 630 17.03 -36.09 -18.97
C ILE A 630 15.74 -36.28 -18.17
N ASN A 631 15.08 -37.46 -18.30
CA ASN A 631 13.88 -37.75 -17.51
C ASN A 631 14.22 -37.89 -16.02
N GLY A 632 15.39 -38.45 -15.68
CA GLY A 632 15.91 -38.50 -14.31
C GLY A 632 16.20 -37.08 -13.76
N ALA A 633 16.84 -36.24 -14.53
CA ALA A 633 17.11 -34.84 -14.15
C ALA A 633 15.81 -34.04 -13.95
N TYR A 634 14.83 -34.20 -14.85
CA TYR A 634 13.51 -33.62 -14.70
C TYR A 634 12.84 -34.04 -13.40
N MET A 635 12.76 -35.34 -13.12
CA MET A 635 12.12 -35.87 -11.90
C MET A 635 12.84 -35.43 -10.63
N GLY A 636 14.17 -35.35 -10.66
CA GLY A 636 14.98 -34.86 -9.56
C GLY A 636 14.69 -33.39 -9.23
N LEU A 637 14.67 -32.53 -10.25
CA LEU A 637 14.38 -31.09 -10.08
C LEU A 637 12.91 -30.81 -9.80
N PHE A 638 12.00 -31.62 -10.33
CA PHE A 638 10.57 -31.41 -10.17
C PHE A 638 10.06 -31.92 -8.82
N MET A 639 10.31 -33.20 -8.48
CA MET A 639 9.76 -33.87 -7.28
C MET A 639 10.81 -34.35 -6.27
N GLY A 640 12.10 -34.20 -6.56
CA GLY A 640 13.17 -34.75 -5.73
C GLY A 640 13.32 -36.26 -5.81
N LYS A 641 12.73 -36.91 -6.84
CA LYS A 641 12.79 -38.35 -7.09
C LYS A 641 13.45 -38.59 -8.43
N GLY A 642 14.54 -39.34 -8.48
CA GLY A 642 15.20 -39.67 -9.74
C GLY A 642 15.83 -41.04 -9.72
N THR A 643 15.61 -41.85 -10.77
CA THR A 643 16.16 -43.20 -10.89
C THR A 643 17.66 -43.25 -11.14
N ASN A 644 18.21 -42.25 -11.84
CA ASN A 644 19.63 -42.22 -12.20
C ASN A 644 20.49 -41.25 -11.37
N TRP A 645 19.86 -40.40 -10.54
CA TRP A 645 20.55 -39.46 -9.63
C TRP A 645 20.49 -39.90 -8.17
N GLY A 646 19.88 -41.06 -7.89
CA GLY A 646 19.62 -41.48 -6.54
C GLY A 646 18.59 -40.62 -5.82
N ASN A 647 18.23 -40.98 -4.61
CA ASN A 647 17.51 -40.07 -3.72
C ASN A 647 18.44 -38.93 -3.33
N LEU A 648 18.09 -37.71 -3.67
CA LEU A 648 18.87 -36.54 -3.23
C LEU A 648 18.96 -36.57 -1.69
N PRO A 649 20.17 -36.43 -1.12
CA PRO A 649 20.32 -36.45 0.32
C PRO A 649 19.56 -35.30 0.97
N PHE A 650 18.96 -35.56 2.13
CA PHE A 650 18.49 -34.47 2.99
C PHE A 650 19.66 -33.51 3.29
N PRO A 651 19.59 -32.20 3.06
CA PRO A 651 18.41 -31.34 2.81
C PRO A 651 18.06 -31.07 1.32
N LEU A 652 18.76 -31.63 0.35
CA LEU A 652 18.57 -31.34 -1.08
C LEU A 652 17.21 -31.81 -1.61
N THR A 653 16.58 -32.80 -0.95
CA THR A 653 15.19 -33.23 -1.23
C THR A 653 14.19 -32.09 -1.17
N PHE A 654 14.46 -31.02 -0.41
CA PHE A 654 13.57 -29.86 -0.30
C PHE A 654 13.83 -28.75 -1.36
N LEU A 655 14.86 -28.92 -2.20
CA LEU A 655 15.17 -27.96 -3.28
C LEU A 655 14.41 -28.24 -4.58
N ASN A 656 13.61 -29.30 -4.64
CA ASN A 656 12.78 -29.56 -5.80
C ASN A 656 11.65 -28.51 -5.97
N TYR A 657 11.14 -28.38 -7.19
CA TYR A 657 10.17 -27.34 -7.54
C TYR A 657 8.85 -27.46 -6.76
N VAL A 658 8.31 -28.68 -6.64
CA VAL A 658 7.05 -28.92 -5.93
C VAL A 658 7.17 -28.52 -4.47
N TRP A 659 8.24 -28.90 -3.79
CA TRP A 659 8.41 -28.54 -2.38
C TRP A 659 8.74 -27.05 -2.19
N SER A 660 9.69 -26.51 -2.94
CA SER A 660 10.18 -25.13 -2.73
C SER A 660 9.19 -24.08 -3.26
N VAL A 661 8.61 -24.28 -4.45
CA VAL A 661 7.77 -23.26 -5.09
C VAL A 661 6.29 -23.48 -4.74
N ASP A 662 5.75 -24.69 -4.89
CA ASP A 662 4.32 -24.94 -4.68
C ASP A 662 3.98 -25.02 -3.18
N LEU A 663 4.69 -25.87 -2.42
CA LEU A 663 4.38 -26.05 -1.01
C LEU A 663 4.88 -24.87 -0.16
N LEU A 664 6.18 -24.55 -0.18
CA LEU A 664 6.76 -23.55 0.71
C LEU A 664 6.38 -22.13 0.31
N LEU A 665 6.71 -21.72 -0.92
CA LEU A 665 6.50 -20.32 -1.34
C LEU A 665 5.02 -20.01 -1.61
N ALA A 666 4.30 -20.85 -2.35
CA ALA A 666 2.90 -20.58 -2.67
C ALA A 666 1.96 -20.97 -1.52
N GLY A 667 2.13 -22.14 -0.96
CA GLY A 667 1.28 -22.68 0.10
C GLY A 667 1.55 -22.02 1.45
N ILE A 668 2.66 -22.42 2.09
CA ILE A 668 2.93 -22.05 3.50
C ILE A 668 3.15 -20.55 3.64
N LEU A 669 4.11 -19.98 2.89
CA LEU A 669 4.41 -18.56 2.99
C LEU A 669 3.34 -17.69 2.32
N GLY A 670 2.83 -18.10 1.15
CA GLY A 670 1.80 -17.37 0.41
C GLY A 670 0.51 -17.22 1.20
N VAL A 671 0.08 -18.25 1.91
CA VAL A 671 -1.10 -18.23 2.79
C VAL A 671 -0.76 -17.70 4.18
N GLY A 672 0.32 -18.19 4.81
CA GLY A 672 0.67 -17.85 6.19
C GLY A 672 1.07 -16.38 6.40
N LEU A 673 1.66 -15.72 5.39
CA LEU A 673 2.01 -14.30 5.49
C LEU A 673 0.83 -13.35 5.25
N TYR A 674 -0.32 -13.84 4.81
CA TYR A 674 -1.44 -13.04 4.34
C TYR A 674 -1.97 -12.03 5.36
N TRP A 675 -2.18 -12.46 6.63
CA TRP A 675 -2.74 -11.63 7.70
C TRP A 675 -1.77 -10.59 8.25
N HIS A 676 -0.48 -10.86 8.21
CA HIS A 676 0.56 -10.04 8.81
C HIS A 676 1.19 -9.08 7.82
N PHE A 677 1.10 -9.42 6.53
CA PHE A 677 1.53 -8.61 5.40
C PHE A 677 0.35 -8.39 4.44
N SER A 678 0.60 -7.82 3.28
CA SER A 678 -0.44 -7.70 2.25
C SER A 678 -0.74 -9.06 1.60
N GLY A 679 -1.98 -9.26 1.18
CA GLY A 679 -2.39 -10.43 0.39
C GLY A 679 -1.70 -10.59 -0.96
N ARG A 680 -0.80 -9.70 -1.33
CA ARG A 680 -0.01 -9.76 -2.57
C ARG A 680 1.45 -10.19 -2.37
N MET A 681 1.84 -10.67 -1.19
CA MET A 681 3.22 -11.12 -0.93
C MET A 681 3.67 -12.19 -1.94
N TRP A 682 2.88 -13.25 -2.10
CA TRP A 682 3.12 -14.28 -3.11
C TRP A 682 3.20 -13.69 -4.52
N CYS A 683 2.16 -12.95 -4.93
CA CYS A 683 2.04 -12.39 -6.28
C CYS A 683 3.19 -11.43 -6.63
N ARG A 684 3.69 -10.68 -5.65
CA ARG A 684 4.75 -9.70 -5.86
C ARG A 684 6.12 -10.35 -5.94
N PHE A 685 6.41 -11.25 -5.00
CA PHE A 685 7.78 -11.67 -4.77
C PHE A 685 8.14 -13.03 -5.37
N ALA A 686 7.21 -13.98 -5.41
CA ALA A 686 7.56 -15.38 -5.68
C ALA A 686 6.74 -16.06 -6.80
N CYS A 687 5.60 -15.50 -7.22
CA CYS A 687 4.75 -16.13 -8.22
C CYS A 687 5.40 -16.15 -9.62
N PRO A 688 5.65 -17.32 -10.24
CA PRO A 688 6.29 -17.40 -11.55
C PRO A 688 5.41 -16.86 -12.68
N LEU A 689 4.09 -17.02 -12.61
CA LEU A 689 3.18 -16.44 -13.60
C LEU A 689 3.17 -14.89 -13.49
N ALA A 690 3.20 -14.35 -12.28
CA ALA A 690 3.30 -12.90 -12.09
C ALA A 690 4.63 -12.36 -12.64
N ALA A 691 5.72 -13.10 -12.49
CA ALA A 691 7.03 -12.78 -13.06
C ALA A 691 7.00 -12.74 -14.60
N LEU A 692 6.34 -13.70 -15.23
CA LEU A 692 6.13 -13.70 -16.69
C LEU A 692 5.26 -12.52 -17.14
N MET A 693 4.18 -12.26 -16.42
CA MET A 693 3.30 -11.13 -16.72
C MET A 693 3.98 -9.76 -16.51
N HIS A 694 5.02 -9.64 -15.67
CA HIS A 694 5.84 -8.42 -15.61
C HIS A 694 6.51 -8.13 -16.95
N VAL A 695 7.01 -9.18 -17.64
CA VAL A 695 7.59 -9.02 -18.97
C VAL A 695 6.52 -8.53 -19.97
N TYR A 696 5.34 -9.13 -19.98
CA TYR A 696 4.24 -8.70 -20.86
C TYR A 696 3.79 -7.27 -20.55
N ALA A 697 3.69 -6.90 -19.28
CA ALA A 697 3.24 -5.58 -18.86
C ALA A 697 4.17 -4.44 -19.28
N ARG A 698 5.43 -4.72 -19.62
CA ARG A 698 6.34 -3.74 -20.22
C ARG A 698 5.83 -3.18 -21.55
N PHE A 699 5.03 -3.95 -22.27
CA PHE A 699 4.47 -3.60 -23.58
C PHE A 699 3.00 -3.18 -23.49
N SER A 700 2.43 -3.11 -22.28
CA SER A 700 1.02 -2.74 -22.08
C SER A 700 0.76 -1.26 -22.41
N ARG A 701 -0.43 -1.00 -22.96
CA ARG A 701 -0.98 0.35 -23.13
C ARG A 701 -1.62 0.91 -21.85
N PHE A 702 -1.91 0.06 -20.89
CA PHE A 702 -2.54 0.49 -19.64
C PHE A 702 -1.62 1.39 -18.81
N ARG A 703 -2.20 2.48 -18.32
CA ARG A 703 -1.53 3.43 -17.40
C ARG A 703 -2.50 3.87 -16.31
N ILE A 704 -1.93 4.33 -15.18
CA ILE A 704 -2.65 5.22 -14.27
C ILE A 704 -2.28 6.63 -14.69
N LEU A 705 -3.28 7.39 -15.10
CA LEU A 705 -3.14 8.78 -15.51
C LEU A 705 -3.27 9.68 -14.28
N ALA A 706 -2.62 10.84 -14.31
CA ALA A 706 -2.62 11.77 -13.20
C ALA A 706 -2.86 13.21 -13.68
N ASP A 707 -3.85 13.86 -13.06
CA ASP A 707 -4.02 15.31 -13.18
C ASP A 707 -3.08 16.00 -12.18
N LYS A 708 -1.93 16.47 -12.69
CA LYS A 708 -0.89 17.14 -11.92
C LYS A 708 -1.43 18.31 -11.10
N LYS A 709 -2.38 19.09 -11.64
CA LYS A 709 -2.95 20.28 -10.98
C LYS A 709 -3.62 19.96 -9.65
N LYS A 710 -4.23 18.78 -9.54
CA LYS A 710 -4.94 18.33 -8.33
C LYS A 710 -4.06 17.63 -7.31
N CYS A 711 -2.79 17.30 -7.64
CA CYS A 711 -1.92 16.54 -6.76
C CYS A 711 -1.37 17.38 -5.61
N ILE A 712 -1.63 16.94 -4.38
CA ILE A 712 -1.17 17.59 -3.14
C ILE A 712 0.07 16.92 -2.53
N SER A 713 0.64 15.93 -3.20
CA SER A 713 1.82 15.17 -2.74
C SER A 713 1.66 14.53 -1.34
N CYS A 714 0.44 14.13 -0.94
CA CYS A 714 0.14 13.56 0.38
C CYS A 714 0.66 12.13 0.59
N ASN A 715 1.06 11.44 -0.47
CA ASN A 715 1.59 10.08 -0.47
C ASN A 715 0.58 8.96 -0.08
N VAL A 716 -0.71 9.26 0.05
CA VAL A 716 -1.75 8.25 0.35
C VAL A 716 -1.81 7.18 -0.74
N CYS A 717 -1.73 7.55 -2.02
CA CYS A 717 -1.75 6.61 -3.14
C CYS A 717 -0.61 5.58 -3.09
N THR A 718 0.59 5.99 -2.67
CA THR A 718 1.74 5.08 -2.45
C THR A 718 1.51 4.18 -1.24
N SER A 719 0.99 4.72 -0.14
CA SER A 719 0.81 3.97 1.11
C SER A 719 -0.20 2.82 0.99
N VAL A 720 -1.23 2.97 0.15
CA VAL A 720 -2.24 1.93 -0.10
C VAL A 720 -1.84 0.97 -1.23
N CYS A 721 -0.70 1.18 -1.88
CA CYS A 721 -0.25 0.34 -2.98
C CYS A 721 0.34 -0.97 -2.47
N HIS A 722 -0.40 -2.07 -2.62
CA HIS A 722 0.07 -3.41 -2.22
C HIS A 722 1.06 -4.05 -3.21
N GLN A 723 1.58 -3.28 -4.17
CA GLN A 723 2.74 -3.63 -5.00
C GLN A 723 3.99 -2.81 -4.65
N GLY A 724 3.87 -1.85 -3.70
CA GLY A 724 4.98 -1.03 -3.25
C GLY A 724 5.49 -0.02 -4.27
N ILE A 725 4.65 0.36 -5.25
CA ILE A 725 4.98 1.34 -6.29
C ILE A 725 4.91 2.74 -5.68
N ASP A 726 5.86 3.61 -6.03
CA ASP A 726 5.82 5.04 -5.72
C ASP A 726 4.91 5.77 -6.71
N ILE A 727 3.61 5.69 -6.44
CA ILE A 727 2.59 6.30 -7.32
C ILE A 727 2.64 7.83 -7.24
N MET A 728 2.92 8.37 -6.05
CA MET A 728 3.02 9.80 -5.86
C MET A 728 4.08 10.45 -6.78
N ASN A 729 5.22 9.78 -6.99
CA ASN A 729 6.27 10.30 -7.86
C ASN A 729 5.85 10.45 -9.34
N PHE A 730 4.85 9.69 -9.78
CA PHE A 730 4.23 9.87 -11.10
C PHE A 730 3.13 10.94 -11.05
N ALA A 731 2.29 10.90 -10.01
CA ALA A 731 1.13 11.77 -9.89
C ALA A 731 1.50 13.25 -9.74
N ASN A 732 2.50 13.56 -8.92
CA ASN A 732 2.94 14.94 -8.71
C ASN A 732 3.68 15.56 -9.91
N LYS A 733 4.11 14.73 -10.86
CA LYS A 733 4.73 15.15 -12.12
C LYS A 733 3.76 15.14 -13.31
N GLY A 734 2.53 14.67 -13.12
CA GLY A 734 1.57 14.48 -14.19
C GLY A 734 1.96 13.40 -15.21
N LEU A 735 2.86 12.49 -14.83
CA LEU A 735 3.35 11.44 -15.71
C LEU A 735 2.43 10.21 -15.66
N PRO A 736 2.16 9.57 -16.82
CA PRO A 736 1.47 8.28 -16.82
C PRO A 736 2.29 7.22 -16.07
N MET A 737 1.69 6.58 -15.08
CA MET A 737 2.37 5.54 -14.28
C MET A 737 2.51 4.25 -15.11
N ALA A 738 3.74 3.90 -15.45
CA ALA A 738 4.10 2.80 -16.35
C ALA A 738 4.75 1.60 -15.65
N ASP A 739 4.73 1.53 -14.31
CA ASP A 739 5.36 0.42 -13.58
C ASP A 739 4.64 -0.91 -13.88
N PRO A 740 5.34 -1.93 -14.42
CA PRO A 740 4.75 -3.21 -14.81
C PRO A 740 4.25 -4.04 -13.63
N GLN A 741 4.60 -3.69 -12.39
CA GLN A 741 4.10 -4.37 -11.20
C GLN A 741 2.63 -4.06 -10.93
N CYS A 742 2.07 -2.98 -11.49
CA CYS A 742 0.70 -2.55 -11.25
C CYS A 742 -0.33 -3.65 -11.53
N VAL A 743 -1.18 -3.93 -10.55
CA VAL A 743 -2.25 -4.94 -10.63
C VAL A 743 -3.65 -4.34 -10.79
N ARG A 744 -3.77 -3.08 -11.20
CA ARG A 744 -5.05 -2.40 -11.50
C ARG A 744 -6.13 -2.61 -10.42
N CYS A 745 -5.75 -2.54 -9.17
CA CYS A 745 -6.65 -2.80 -8.04
C CYS A 745 -7.53 -1.60 -7.65
N SER A 746 -7.37 -0.46 -8.31
CA SER A 746 -8.03 0.82 -8.04
C SER A 746 -7.80 1.47 -6.67
N ALA A 747 -7.07 0.85 -5.75
CA ALA A 747 -6.91 1.38 -4.40
C ALA A 747 -6.34 2.81 -4.36
N CYS A 748 -5.31 3.09 -5.16
CA CYS A 748 -4.72 4.44 -5.25
C CYS A 748 -5.69 5.47 -5.83
N VAL A 749 -6.50 5.08 -6.82
CA VAL A 749 -7.51 5.95 -7.43
C VAL A 749 -8.59 6.30 -6.41
N GLN A 750 -9.13 5.30 -5.71
CA GLN A 750 -10.20 5.47 -4.74
C GLN A 750 -9.78 6.16 -3.45
N SER A 751 -8.51 5.98 -3.04
CA SER A 751 -7.99 6.60 -1.81
C SER A 751 -7.41 7.99 -2.04
N CYS A 752 -7.36 8.47 -3.29
CA CYS A 752 -6.88 9.80 -3.59
C CYS A 752 -7.88 10.85 -3.09
N PRO A 753 -7.53 11.70 -2.10
CA PRO A 753 -8.48 12.62 -1.50
C PRO A 753 -8.93 13.74 -2.46
N THR A 754 -8.20 13.96 -3.53
CA THR A 754 -8.40 15.06 -4.47
C THR A 754 -8.70 14.59 -5.91
N GLY A 755 -8.94 13.28 -6.11
CA GLY A 755 -9.36 12.74 -7.41
C GLY A 755 -8.34 12.90 -8.54
N VAL A 756 -7.04 12.88 -8.21
CA VAL A 756 -5.94 13.06 -9.17
C VAL A 756 -5.84 11.93 -10.19
N LEU A 757 -6.16 10.70 -9.77
CA LEU A 757 -5.77 9.48 -10.46
C LEU A 757 -6.96 8.82 -11.17
N GLU A 758 -6.75 8.41 -12.42
CA GLU A 758 -7.71 7.62 -13.18
C GLU A 758 -7.02 6.50 -13.99
N PHE A 759 -7.78 5.50 -14.40
CA PHE A 759 -7.30 4.47 -15.31
C PHE A 759 -7.39 4.93 -16.76
N GLY A 760 -6.37 4.62 -17.55
CA GLY A 760 -6.39 4.95 -18.96
C GLY A 760 -5.51 4.05 -19.81
N GLN A 761 -5.57 4.31 -21.11
CA GLN A 761 -4.70 3.71 -22.12
C GLN A 761 -3.98 4.81 -22.89
N VAL A 762 -2.71 4.56 -23.19
CA VAL A 762 -1.87 5.48 -23.96
C VAL A 762 -1.36 4.82 -25.24
N ASN A 763 -1.01 5.63 -26.21
CA ASN A 763 -0.29 5.20 -27.42
C ASN A 763 1.22 5.05 -27.16
N LYS A 764 2.01 4.81 -28.19
CA LYS A 764 3.47 4.67 -28.09
C LYS A 764 4.18 5.98 -27.68
N ASN A 765 3.53 7.11 -27.81
CA ASN A 765 4.04 8.45 -27.49
C ASN A 765 3.53 8.93 -26.14
N ASP A 766 2.95 8.04 -25.30
CA ASP A 766 2.31 8.33 -24.02
C ASP A 766 1.11 9.31 -24.10
N GLU A 767 0.52 9.51 -25.29
CA GLU A 767 -0.72 10.28 -25.45
C GLU A 767 -1.93 9.42 -25.07
N VAL A 768 -2.89 10.04 -24.37
CA VAL A 768 -4.08 9.36 -23.86
C VAL A 768 -5.02 8.98 -25.00
N ILE A 769 -5.30 7.69 -25.14
CA ILE A 769 -6.28 7.15 -26.11
C ILE A 769 -7.66 7.08 -25.47
N LYS A 770 -7.74 6.61 -24.23
CA LYS A 770 -9.01 6.33 -23.53
C LYS A 770 -8.82 6.40 -22.02
N THR A 771 -9.84 6.91 -21.33
CA THR A 771 -9.96 6.85 -19.88
C THR A 771 -11.04 5.83 -19.46
N ASP A 772 -10.88 5.22 -18.29
CA ASP A 772 -11.82 4.24 -17.73
C ASP A 772 -12.58 4.86 -16.55
N GLY A 773 -13.77 5.38 -16.83
CA GLY A 773 -14.60 6.06 -15.85
C GLY A 773 -15.16 5.19 -14.72
N LEU A 774 -15.04 3.85 -14.81
CA LEU A 774 -15.52 2.93 -13.75
C LEU A 774 -14.73 3.05 -12.44
N ALA A 775 -13.49 3.50 -12.51
CA ALA A 775 -12.60 3.65 -11.34
C ALA A 775 -12.64 5.06 -10.72
N ALA A 776 -13.34 6.01 -11.34
CA ALA A 776 -13.34 7.41 -10.96
C ALA A 776 -14.08 7.67 -9.64
N SER A 777 -13.63 8.65 -8.95
CA SER A 777 -14.10 9.34 -7.73
C SER A 777 -13.59 8.82 -6.39
N PRO A 778 -12.98 9.70 -5.59
CA PRO A 778 -12.57 9.40 -4.23
C PRO A 778 -13.80 9.19 -3.33
N VAL A 779 -13.79 8.13 -2.55
CA VAL A 779 -14.90 7.73 -1.66
C VAL A 779 -15.25 8.83 -0.66
N ARG A 780 -14.29 9.65 -0.24
CA ARG A 780 -14.48 10.74 0.74
C ARG A 780 -15.20 11.99 0.19
N MET A 781 -15.30 12.15 -1.13
CA MET A 781 -16.06 13.27 -1.73
C MET A 781 -17.50 12.90 -2.10
N GLN A 782 -17.88 11.62 -2.00
CA GLN A 782 -19.21 11.12 -2.35
C GLN A 782 -20.19 11.03 -1.15
N GLU A 783 -19.71 11.19 0.07
CA GLU A 783 -20.57 11.20 1.27
C GLU A 783 -21.04 12.63 1.55
N LYS A 784 -22.06 13.07 0.82
CA LYS A 784 -23.00 14.11 1.25
C LYS A 784 -24.23 13.46 1.85
#